data_7cfbf5e795d8e300dea84ede927e3b5b
#
_entry.id   7cfbf5e795d8e300dea84ede927e3b5b
#
_cell.length_a   1.000
_cell.length_b   1.000
_cell.length_c   1.000
_cell.angle_alpha   90.00
_cell.angle_beta   90.00
_cell.angle_gamma   90.00
#
_symmetry.space_group_name_H-M   'P 1'
#
loop_
_entity.id
_entity.type
_entity.pdbx_description
1 polymer ?
#
loop_
_entity_poly.entity_id
_entity_poly.type
_entity_poly.pdbx_seq_one_letter_code
_entity_poly.pdbx_strand_id
1 'polypeptide(L)'
;MIQYKMEPPIAERHVKEVLFGVEKGKNKGSSKFLMNPPLKKKDYYYWLRDDNRKNKKVLKYLEEENDYANYIFSKGLNLEKSRILSELRKNMVEDYDTIKLPRGQLGLNSPYRFFKRYEKGCSYPIYYYNVNEKDVKYLDPNDFKNKVNNISDPEFSPLLTKVVYGIDYNGDENYDIKILKFPELVEISHKLPKILYSNFVITEHYIFYLESDHSNRPFKLIKYTIDTKETELIYQEDNIEKEIELEMGEDYKYIKYSIGNYSENEIKIYWFDGPNIGKDIVVKKLIKNVDYEVVVYGDYFIIKTNENKCDNYCLKYCKIGKKRWFNLIKYDRDVYIEDINVVKNGLLLNCRKNGESFFSFLKLDRINVIGENIIRKKKGGYSLDLYYCNFGDNRFIYSYDDFITPLTWYEYDLSKNSNSFIMQKKVKNYDKNKYKVERKIIKHKNIKIPIDILMPKDYKGNGKCLLYGYNSYGSNVDITFNEKLFPLIDRGFIYAIANTRGSSYMGMNYYKDGMMLNKMNTFKDFIKVSEYLIKNKYCSKNGLSIEGRSAGGLLVSAVSIMRPDLYKNVLAGVPFVDVLTTMSDSTIPLTNSEWVQWGNPNIRKYYNYMSKYSPIDNVKSGICYPNYFIQAGLNDPRVAYWEPAKFVATLRYNEGKNCNNIIVMKTEMDKGHFGSWDRYGYLEEIAERYAFIIKNG
;
A
#
# COMPACT_ATOMS: atom_id res chain seq x y z
N MET A 1 -20.21 -33.17 2.49
CA MET A 1 -20.57 -31.80 2.10
C MET A 1 -21.51 -31.22 3.16
N ILE A 2 -21.25 -30.06 3.69
CA ILE A 2 -22.17 -29.38 4.61
C ILE A 2 -23.28 -28.78 3.74
N GLN A 3 -24.52 -29.23 3.96
CA GLN A 3 -25.66 -28.67 3.25
C GLN A 3 -26.13 -27.43 4.00
N TYR A 4 -25.91 -26.25 3.38
CA TYR A 4 -26.37 -24.98 3.93
C TYR A 4 -27.88 -24.83 3.66
N LYS A 5 -28.66 -24.41 4.70
CA LYS A 5 -30.12 -24.24 4.59
C LYS A 5 -30.50 -22.78 4.23
N MET A 6 -29.60 -21.81 4.44
CA MET A 6 -29.82 -20.41 4.09
C MET A 6 -29.35 -20.17 2.67
N GLU A 7 -30.24 -19.70 1.84
CA GLU A 7 -29.90 -19.28 0.47
C GLU A 7 -29.14 -17.95 0.50
N PRO A 8 -28.19 -17.76 -0.42
CA PRO A 8 -27.48 -16.49 -0.53
C PRO A 8 -28.43 -15.36 -0.95
N PRO A 9 -28.18 -14.12 -0.51
CA PRO A 9 -28.95 -12.96 -0.95
C PRO A 9 -28.94 -12.79 -2.47
N ILE A 10 -30.08 -12.42 -3.03
CA ILE A 10 -30.22 -12.16 -4.46
C ILE A 10 -30.42 -10.67 -4.68
N ALA A 11 -29.43 -10.00 -5.27
CA ALA A 11 -29.56 -8.61 -5.65
C ALA A 11 -30.56 -8.44 -6.79
N GLU A 12 -31.50 -7.50 -6.65
CA GLU A 12 -32.43 -7.17 -7.70
C GLU A 12 -31.72 -6.62 -8.94
N ARG A 13 -32.20 -6.98 -10.11
CA ARG A 13 -31.63 -6.51 -11.38
C ARG A 13 -32.40 -5.32 -11.93
N HIS A 14 -31.78 -4.16 -11.90
CA HIS A 14 -32.29 -2.93 -12.50
C HIS A 14 -31.33 -2.44 -13.59
N VAL A 15 -31.80 -2.42 -14.83
CA VAL A 15 -30.95 -2.02 -15.96
C VAL A 15 -30.67 -0.52 -15.91
N LYS A 16 -29.38 -0.16 -15.86
CA LYS A 16 -28.90 1.19 -16.13
C LYS A 16 -27.91 1.15 -17.29
N GLU A 17 -28.08 2.03 -18.28
CA GLU A 17 -27.07 2.22 -19.31
C GLU A 17 -25.95 3.13 -18.79
N VAL A 18 -24.73 2.63 -18.78
CA VAL A 18 -23.51 3.40 -18.52
C VAL A 18 -22.91 3.79 -19.86
N LEU A 19 -22.58 5.07 -20.02
CA LEU A 19 -22.00 5.63 -21.23
C LEU A 19 -20.50 5.79 -21.08
N PHE A 20 -19.75 5.39 -22.10
CA PHE A 20 -18.31 5.60 -22.22
C PHE A 20 -18.01 6.48 -23.43
N GLY A 21 -16.97 7.27 -23.32
CA GLY A 21 -16.58 8.22 -24.38
C GLY A 21 -17.29 9.55 -24.26
N VAL A 22 -17.81 9.86 -23.09
CA VAL A 22 -18.45 11.15 -22.80
C VAL A 22 -17.82 11.72 -21.53
N GLU A 23 -17.13 12.82 -21.67
CA GLU A 23 -16.59 13.58 -20.54
C GLU A 23 -17.62 14.65 -20.16
N LYS A 24 -18.12 14.58 -18.93
CA LYS A 24 -19.02 15.59 -18.38
C LYS A 24 -18.24 16.89 -18.13
N GLY A 25 -18.60 17.98 -18.79
CA GLY A 25 -18.00 19.29 -18.54
C GLY A 25 -18.40 19.88 -17.19
N LYS A 26 -17.62 20.84 -16.70
CA LYS A 26 -17.88 21.56 -15.44
C LYS A 26 -19.24 22.28 -15.39
N ASN A 27 -19.83 22.63 -16.54
CA ASN A 27 -21.14 23.29 -16.64
C ASN A 27 -22.22 22.27 -16.97
N LYS A 28 -23.37 22.33 -16.28
CA LYS A 28 -24.55 21.51 -16.60
C LYS A 28 -24.89 21.62 -18.11
N GLY A 29 -24.79 20.49 -18.81
CA GLY A 29 -25.11 20.41 -20.25
C GLY A 29 -23.92 20.48 -21.21
N SER A 30 -22.71 20.80 -20.76
CA SER A 30 -21.51 20.69 -21.59
C SER A 30 -20.91 19.28 -21.47
N SER A 31 -20.95 18.52 -22.56
CA SER A 31 -20.31 17.21 -22.65
C SER A 31 -19.37 17.21 -23.83
N LYS A 32 -18.13 16.75 -23.60
CA LYS A 32 -17.15 16.50 -24.67
C LYS A 32 -17.20 15.04 -25.06
N PHE A 33 -17.44 14.77 -26.33
CA PHE A 33 -17.39 13.41 -26.86
C PHE A 33 -15.94 13.00 -27.14
N LEU A 34 -15.45 12.01 -26.40
CA LEU A 34 -14.14 11.39 -26.62
C LEU A 34 -14.22 10.16 -27.54
N MET A 35 -15.45 9.63 -27.73
CA MET A 35 -15.78 8.59 -28.71
C MET A 35 -17.00 9.01 -29.51
N ASN A 36 -16.98 8.72 -30.82
CA ASN A 36 -18.12 8.93 -31.72
C ASN A 36 -18.36 7.63 -32.55
N PRO A 37 -19.50 6.93 -32.34
CA PRO A 37 -20.48 7.13 -31.28
C PRO A 37 -19.94 6.69 -29.90
N PRO A 38 -20.52 7.20 -28.79
CA PRO A 38 -20.26 6.69 -27.45
C PRO A 38 -20.61 5.21 -27.33
N LEU A 39 -19.92 4.49 -26.44
CA LEU A 39 -20.28 3.12 -26.12
C LEU A 39 -21.29 3.07 -25.00
N LYS A 40 -22.20 2.12 -25.07
CA LYS A 40 -23.20 1.84 -24.05
C LYS A 40 -22.96 0.46 -23.45
N LYS A 41 -23.02 0.37 -22.13
CA LYS A 41 -22.94 -0.88 -21.38
C LYS A 41 -24.14 -0.95 -20.44
N LYS A 42 -24.80 -2.12 -20.38
CA LYS A 42 -25.84 -2.37 -19.39
C LYS A 42 -25.21 -2.79 -18.07
N ASP A 43 -25.49 -2.06 -17.00
CA ASP A 43 -25.17 -2.39 -15.64
C ASP A 43 -26.46 -2.72 -14.89
N TYR A 44 -26.57 -3.97 -14.43
CA TYR A 44 -27.79 -4.46 -13.77
C TYR A 44 -27.81 -4.18 -12.27
N TYR A 45 -26.66 -3.83 -11.68
CA TYR A 45 -26.48 -3.64 -10.26
C TYR A 45 -25.95 -2.24 -9.91
N TYR A 46 -26.06 -1.28 -10.84
CA TYR A 46 -25.62 0.11 -10.63
C TYR A 46 -26.30 0.75 -9.41
N TRP A 47 -27.51 0.30 -9.04
CA TRP A 47 -28.27 0.80 -7.91
C TRP A 47 -27.58 0.53 -6.55
N LEU A 48 -26.61 -0.40 -6.48
CA LEU A 48 -25.79 -0.64 -5.30
C LEU A 48 -24.82 0.51 -5.02
N ARG A 49 -24.57 1.40 -5.99
CA ARG A 49 -23.76 2.59 -5.77
C ARG A 49 -24.56 3.64 -5.01
N ASP A 50 -24.06 4.00 -3.84
CA ASP A 50 -24.54 5.15 -3.05
C ASP A 50 -23.32 5.90 -2.52
N ASP A 51 -22.98 7.00 -3.15
CA ASP A 51 -21.81 7.82 -2.79
C ASP A 51 -21.94 8.39 -1.37
N ASN A 52 -23.17 8.59 -0.86
CA ASN A 52 -23.45 9.07 0.49
C ASN A 52 -23.49 7.96 1.56
N ARG A 53 -23.54 6.68 1.17
CA ARG A 53 -23.59 5.50 2.06
C ARG A 53 -24.75 5.51 3.06
N LYS A 54 -25.92 6.04 2.63
CA LYS A 54 -27.14 6.24 3.47
C LYS A 54 -28.39 5.59 2.91
N ASN A 55 -28.34 5.04 1.70
CA ASN A 55 -29.49 4.41 1.06
C ASN A 55 -29.89 3.14 1.82
N LYS A 56 -31.05 3.16 2.45
CA LYS A 56 -31.55 2.06 3.27
C LYS A 56 -31.67 0.73 2.52
N LYS A 57 -32.00 0.74 1.21
CA LYS A 57 -32.12 -0.47 0.38
C LYS A 57 -30.73 -1.08 0.17
N VAL A 58 -29.71 -0.25 -0.07
CA VAL A 58 -28.33 -0.70 -0.24
C VAL A 58 -27.79 -1.24 1.07
N LEU A 59 -27.92 -0.50 2.17
CA LEU A 59 -27.47 -0.93 3.50
C LEU A 59 -28.10 -2.26 3.89
N LYS A 60 -29.42 -2.41 3.69
CA LYS A 60 -30.13 -3.67 3.95
C LYS A 60 -29.55 -4.83 3.14
N TYR A 61 -29.25 -4.64 1.86
CA TYR A 61 -28.63 -5.70 1.05
C TYR A 61 -27.23 -6.08 1.58
N LEU A 62 -26.42 -5.13 2.00
CA LEU A 62 -25.11 -5.40 2.60
C LEU A 62 -25.22 -6.14 3.95
N GLU A 63 -26.23 -5.80 4.75
CA GLU A 63 -26.54 -6.51 6.00
C GLU A 63 -26.99 -7.95 5.72
N GLU A 64 -27.84 -8.19 4.72
CA GLU A 64 -28.24 -9.54 4.29
C GLU A 64 -27.03 -10.38 3.84
N GLU A 65 -26.07 -9.77 3.12
CA GLU A 65 -24.79 -10.41 2.75
C GLU A 65 -23.96 -10.78 4.00
N ASN A 66 -23.90 -9.89 4.99
CA ASN A 66 -23.22 -10.14 6.26
C ASN A 66 -23.91 -11.27 7.05
N ASP A 67 -25.24 -11.31 7.07
CA ASP A 67 -26.01 -12.38 7.72
C ASP A 67 -25.76 -13.73 7.04
N TYR A 68 -25.71 -13.77 5.72
CA TYR A 68 -25.33 -14.96 4.97
C TYR A 68 -23.89 -15.38 5.27
N ALA A 69 -22.94 -14.45 5.31
CA ALA A 69 -21.56 -14.73 5.68
C ALA A 69 -21.48 -15.33 7.09
N ASN A 70 -22.13 -14.70 8.08
CA ASN A 70 -22.19 -15.17 9.45
C ASN A 70 -22.82 -16.57 9.55
N TYR A 71 -23.87 -16.85 8.77
CA TYR A 71 -24.49 -18.16 8.69
C TYR A 71 -23.50 -19.23 8.18
N ILE A 72 -22.80 -18.97 7.07
CA ILE A 72 -21.79 -19.88 6.51
C ILE A 72 -20.69 -20.17 7.54
N PHE A 73 -20.19 -19.15 8.20
CA PHE A 73 -19.20 -19.31 9.27
C PHE A 73 -19.76 -20.11 10.45
N SER A 74 -20.97 -19.80 10.92
CA SER A 74 -21.58 -20.47 12.08
C SER A 74 -21.82 -21.96 11.87
N LYS A 75 -22.17 -22.40 10.67
CA LYS A 75 -22.54 -23.80 10.39
C LYS A 75 -21.37 -24.70 10.01
N GLY A 76 -20.28 -24.15 9.48
CA GLY A 76 -19.19 -24.99 8.97
C GLY A 76 -17.79 -24.57 9.36
N LEU A 77 -17.57 -23.31 9.67
CA LEU A 77 -16.24 -22.73 9.78
C LEU A 77 -15.88 -22.29 11.20
N ASN A 78 -16.85 -22.07 12.09
CA ASN A 78 -16.62 -21.50 13.43
C ASN A 78 -15.64 -22.30 14.29
N LEU A 79 -15.72 -23.63 14.27
CA LEU A 79 -14.81 -24.45 15.05
C LEU A 79 -13.36 -24.22 14.62
N GLU A 80 -13.11 -24.20 13.30
CA GLU A 80 -11.77 -23.96 12.76
C GLU A 80 -11.34 -22.52 12.96
N LYS A 81 -12.23 -21.52 12.72
CA LYS A 81 -11.99 -20.11 13.04
C LYS A 81 -11.56 -19.95 14.50
N SER A 82 -12.28 -20.54 15.45
CA SER A 82 -11.99 -20.46 16.88
C SER A 82 -10.63 -21.09 17.24
N ARG A 83 -10.31 -22.24 16.63
CA ARG A 83 -9.01 -22.89 16.83
C ARG A 83 -7.86 -21.99 16.33
N ILE A 84 -7.97 -21.49 15.12
CA ILE A 84 -6.95 -20.61 14.53
C ILE A 84 -6.81 -19.32 15.34
N LEU A 85 -7.92 -18.71 15.72
CA LEU A 85 -7.91 -17.49 16.54
C LEU A 85 -7.24 -17.74 17.90
N SER A 86 -7.52 -18.87 18.54
CA SER A 86 -6.86 -19.27 19.78
C SER A 86 -5.35 -19.44 19.59
N GLU A 87 -4.92 -20.08 18.51
CA GLU A 87 -3.49 -20.23 18.17
C GLU A 87 -2.83 -18.89 17.90
N LEU A 88 -3.46 -18.02 17.10
CA LEU A 88 -2.95 -16.67 16.80
C LEU A 88 -2.79 -15.85 18.09
N ARG A 89 -3.79 -15.87 18.99
CA ARG A 89 -3.73 -15.18 20.28
C ARG A 89 -2.65 -15.76 21.20
N LYS A 90 -2.52 -17.08 21.26
CA LYS A 90 -1.47 -17.77 22.05
C LYS A 90 -0.05 -17.41 21.57
N ASN A 91 0.12 -17.25 20.26
CA ASN A 91 1.41 -16.94 19.65
C ASN A 91 1.73 -15.43 19.64
N MET A 92 0.74 -14.58 19.89
CA MET A 92 0.95 -13.15 19.96
C MET A 92 1.75 -12.76 21.22
N VAL A 93 2.77 -11.94 21.03
CA VAL A 93 3.43 -11.23 22.14
C VAL A 93 2.57 -10.03 22.47
N GLU A 94 1.90 -10.05 23.62
CA GLU A 94 0.95 -9.01 24.00
C GLU A 94 1.65 -7.76 24.56
N ASP A 95 2.76 -7.97 25.29
CA ASP A 95 3.51 -6.91 25.96
C ASP A 95 4.89 -6.75 25.33
N TYR A 96 5.13 -5.65 24.63
CA TYR A 96 6.43 -5.33 24.05
C TYR A 96 6.55 -3.87 23.62
N ASP A 97 7.78 -3.38 23.61
CA ASP A 97 8.15 -2.10 23.02
C ASP A 97 8.64 -2.30 21.58
N THR A 98 8.30 -1.37 20.71
CA THR A 98 8.96 -1.26 19.38
C THR A 98 10.37 -0.69 19.55
N ILE A 99 11.15 -0.69 18.48
CA ILE A 99 12.46 -0.03 18.48
C ILE A 99 12.31 1.44 18.90
N LYS A 100 13.25 1.91 19.73
CA LYS A 100 13.34 3.29 20.20
C LYS A 100 14.14 4.13 19.21
N LEU A 101 13.49 5.09 18.55
CA LEU A 101 14.10 5.90 17.48
C LEU A 101 14.13 7.37 17.87
N PRO A 102 15.16 8.13 17.46
CA PRO A 102 15.14 9.59 17.58
C PRO A 102 14.13 10.21 16.57
N ARG A 103 13.76 11.44 16.81
CA ARG A 103 12.96 12.30 15.95
C ARG A 103 13.58 13.69 15.89
N GLY A 104 13.15 14.50 14.90
CA GLY A 104 13.59 15.89 14.75
C GLY A 104 15.01 16.04 14.21
N GLN A 105 15.44 17.30 14.08
CA GLN A 105 16.70 17.64 13.41
C GLN A 105 17.98 17.23 14.17
N LEU A 106 17.89 17.02 15.50
CA LEU A 106 19.05 16.59 16.30
C LEU A 106 19.45 15.14 16.07
N GLY A 107 18.59 14.36 15.43
CA GLY A 107 18.87 12.99 15.07
C GLY A 107 19.31 12.14 16.24
N LEU A 108 20.41 11.38 16.11
CA LEU A 108 20.96 10.54 17.16
C LEU A 108 21.49 11.33 18.37
N ASN A 109 21.71 12.64 18.25
CA ASN A 109 22.10 13.51 19.35
C ASN A 109 20.91 14.01 20.18
N SER A 110 19.65 13.75 19.75
CA SER A 110 18.47 14.06 20.55
C SER A 110 18.48 13.28 21.87
N PRO A 111 18.10 13.89 23.00
CA PRO A 111 17.92 13.16 24.27
C PRO A 111 16.68 12.27 24.26
N TYR A 112 15.77 12.49 23.33
CA TYR A 112 14.51 11.77 23.24
C TYR A 112 14.62 10.55 22.33
N ARG A 113 13.94 9.44 22.72
CA ARG A 113 13.74 8.24 21.90
C ARG A 113 12.27 7.87 21.91
N PHE A 114 11.65 7.83 20.75
CA PHE A 114 10.23 7.60 20.56
C PHE A 114 9.97 6.14 20.20
N PHE A 115 8.90 5.56 20.78
CA PHE A 115 8.52 4.17 20.54
C PHE A 115 7.02 3.96 20.82
N LYS A 116 6.52 2.81 20.36
CA LYS A 116 5.18 2.34 20.66
C LYS A 116 5.29 1.18 21.66
N ARG A 117 4.47 1.20 22.69
CA ARG A 117 4.31 0.10 23.66
C ARG A 117 2.98 -0.57 23.44
N TYR A 118 3.02 -1.88 23.31
CA TYR A 118 1.83 -2.71 23.33
C TYR A 118 1.68 -3.31 24.71
N GLU A 119 0.50 -3.19 25.29
CA GLU A 119 0.18 -3.72 26.63
C GLU A 119 -0.95 -4.73 26.51
N LYS A 120 -0.91 -5.75 27.36
CA LYS A 120 -1.92 -6.82 27.39
C LYS A 120 -3.32 -6.25 27.60
N GLY A 121 -4.25 -6.69 26.76
CA GLY A 121 -5.64 -6.22 26.80
C GLY A 121 -5.90 -4.91 26.07
N CYS A 122 -4.87 -4.14 25.69
CA CYS A 122 -5.02 -2.94 24.88
C CYS A 122 -5.15 -3.27 23.40
N SER A 123 -6.15 -2.71 22.74
CA SER A 123 -6.40 -2.88 21.30
C SER A 123 -5.38 -2.17 20.44
N TYR A 124 -4.89 -1.03 20.91
CA TYR A 124 -4.03 -0.11 20.19
C TYR A 124 -2.70 0.07 20.88
N PRO A 125 -1.62 0.42 20.14
CA PRO A 125 -0.34 0.77 20.74
C PRO A 125 -0.46 2.08 21.51
N ILE A 126 0.26 2.18 22.62
CA ILE A 126 0.43 3.39 23.41
C ILE A 126 1.75 4.04 23.00
N TYR A 127 1.77 5.33 22.81
CA TYR A 127 2.91 6.07 22.32
C TYR A 127 3.71 6.69 23.47
N TYR A 128 5.00 6.39 23.48
CA TYR A 128 5.94 6.82 24.53
C TYR A 128 7.14 7.53 23.93
N TYR A 129 7.75 8.38 24.74
CA TYR A 129 9.13 8.78 24.56
C TYR A 129 9.96 8.43 25.79
N ASN A 130 11.24 8.14 25.60
CA ASN A 130 12.22 7.93 26.65
C ASN A 130 13.14 9.14 26.72
N VAL A 131 13.36 9.67 27.95
CA VAL A 131 14.32 10.73 28.25
C VAL A 131 14.92 10.46 29.60
N ASN A 132 16.26 10.53 29.73
CA ASN A 132 16.98 10.24 30.97
C ASN A 132 16.53 8.91 31.62
N GLU A 133 16.45 7.86 30.82
CA GLU A 133 16.00 6.51 31.20
C GLU A 133 14.55 6.40 31.73
N LYS A 134 13.77 7.45 31.63
CA LYS A 134 12.34 7.46 31.98
C LYS A 134 11.48 7.38 30.72
N ASP A 135 10.53 6.45 30.74
CA ASP A 135 9.51 6.35 29.70
C ASP A 135 8.31 7.23 30.07
N VAL A 136 7.91 8.12 29.19
CA VAL A 136 6.80 9.06 29.37
C VAL A 136 5.77 8.81 28.30
N LYS A 137 4.51 8.53 28.70
CA LYS A 137 3.36 8.37 27.80
C LYS A 137 2.94 9.73 27.27
N TYR A 138 2.74 9.85 25.93
CA TYR A 138 2.25 11.09 25.33
C TYR A 138 0.97 10.93 24.51
N LEU A 139 0.62 9.71 24.11
CA LEU A 139 -0.63 9.44 23.39
C LEU A 139 -1.08 8.01 23.68
N ASP A 140 -2.34 7.86 24.14
CA ASP A 140 -2.96 6.57 24.38
C ASP A 140 -4.32 6.48 23.66
N PRO A 141 -4.38 5.80 22.50
CA PRO A 141 -5.64 5.66 21.78
C PRO A 141 -6.70 4.84 22.52
N ASN A 142 -6.31 4.03 23.51
CA ASN A 142 -7.24 3.23 24.30
C ASN A 142 -8.05 4.09 25.30
N ASP A 143 -7.61 5.32 25.60
CA ASP A 143 -8.31 6.26 26.48
C ASP A 143 -9.41 7.07 25.74
N PHE A 144 -9.52 6.95 24.42
CA PHE A 144 -10.51 7.72 23.66
C PHE A 144 -11.93 7.21 23.90
N LYS A 145 -12.86 8.15 24.19
CA LYS A 145 -14.27 7.83 24.43
C LYS A 145 -14.97 7.23 23.22
N ASN A 146 -14.62 7.71 22.02
CA ASN A 146 -15.17 7.22 20.78
C ASN A 146 -14.27 6.13 20.20
N LYS A 147 -14.87 5.15 19.52
CA LYS A 147 -14.12 4.17 18.76
C LYS A 147 -13.28 4.88 17.71
N VAL A 148 -12.01 4.53 17.64
CA VAL A 148 -11.05 5.06 16.68
C VAL A 148 -10.80 4.00 15.60
N ASN A 149 -10.90 4.39 14.34
CA ASN A 149 -10.59 3.52 13.23
C ASN A 149 -9.11 3.57 12.86
N ASN A 150 -8.49 4.76 12.97
CA ASN A 150 -7.06 4.90 12.75
C ASN A 150 -6.51 6.17 13.42
N ILE A 151 -5.21 6.17 13.72
CA ILE A 151 -4.44 7.36 14.11
C ILE A 151 -3.25 7.47 13.17
N SER A 152 -3.01 8.66 12.62
CA SER A 152 -1.77 8.90 11.87
C SER A 152 -0.56 8.78 12.79
N ASP A 153 0.59 8.39 12.25
CA ASP A 153 1.83 8.44 13.05
C ASP A 153 2.09 9.89 13.51
N PRO A 154 2.36 10.10 14.80
CA PRO A 154 2.63 11.44 15.32
C PRO A 154 3.87 12.05 14.66
N GLU A 155 3.73 13.25 14.14
CA GLU A 155 4.81 14.05 13.60
C GLU A 155 5.26 15.11 14.59
N PHE A 156 6.56 15.34 14.64
CA PHE A 156 7.18 16.30 15.56
C PHE A 156 7.79 17.46 14.78
N SER A 157 7.66 18.66 15.37
CA SER A 157 8.40 19.81 14.85
C SER A 157 9.92 19.56 14.92
N PRO A 158 10.73 20.19 14.05
CA PRO A 158 12.18 19.96 13.97
C PRO A 158 12.92 20.03 15.31
N LEU A 159 12.59 21.01 16.16
CA LEU A 159 13.19 21.21 17.50
C LEU A 159 12.46 20.45 18.61
N LEU A 160 11.48 19.61 18.26
CA LEU A 160 10.69 18.85 19.23
C LEU A 160 9.94 19.73 20.26
N THR A 161 9.36 20.86 19.83
CA THR A 161 8.53 21.71 20.68
C THR A 161 7.03 21.46 20.52
N LYS A 162 6.66 20.74 19.46
CA LYS A 162 5.27 20.36 19.15
C LYS A 162 5.18 18.96 18.58
N VAL A 163 4.03 18.32 18.82
CA VAL A 163 3.64 17.07 18.14
C VAL A 163 2.24 17.23 17.55
N VAL A 164 2.06 16.70 16.34
CA VAL A 164 0.78 16.71 15.60
C VAL A 164 0.43 15.28 15.20
N TYR A 165 -0.84 14.93 15.35
CA TYR A 165 -1.39 13.68 14.84
C TYR A 165 -2.85 13.86 14.42
N GLY A 166 -3.31 12.98 13.55
CA GLY A 166 -4.68 12.93 13.08
C GLY A 166 -5.42 11.73 13.63
N ILE A 167 -6.73 11.85 13.84
CA ILE A 167 -7.60 10.78 14.30
C ILE A 167 -8.70 10.56 13.25
N ASP A 168 -8.77 9.36 12.70
CA ASP A 168 -9.87 8.91 11.84
C ASP A 168 -10.88 8.11 12.67
N TYR A 169 -12.07 8.68 12.85
CA TYR A 169 -13.17 8.03 13.58
C TYR A 169 -14.06 7.17 12.69
N ASN A 170 -14.05 7.43 11.36
CA ASN A 170 -15.03 6.84 10.44
C ASN A 170 -14.45 5.71 9.58
N GLY A 171 -13.12 5.62 9.45
CA GLY A 171 -12.45 4.73 8.51
C GLY A 171 -12.45 5.27 7.07
N ASP A 172 -12.71 6.56 6.88
CA ASP A 172 -12.72 7.25 5.59
C ASP A 172 -11.41 7.99 5.29
N GLU A 173 -10.38 7.76 6.11
CA GLU A 173 -9.05 8.38 6.04
C GLU A 173 -9.07 9.91 6.10
N ASN A 174 -10.12 10.50 6.68
CA ASN A 174 -10.29 11.93 6.87
C ASN A 174 -10.09 12.31 8.35
N TYR A 175 -8.93 12.85 8.66
CA TYR A 175 -8.38 12.96 10.01
C TYR A 175 -8.72 14.28 10.71
N ASP A 176 -9.24 14.19 11.91
CA ASP A 176 -9.33 15.30 12.88
C ASP A 176 -7.93 15.55 13.46
N ILE A 177 -7.38 16.75 13.27
CA ILE A 177 -6.01 17.07 13.67
C ILE A 177 -5.93 17.47 15.14
N LYS A 178 -4.88 17.03 15.81
CA LYS A 178 -4.51 17.42 17.18
C LYS A 178 -3.10 17.97 17.19
N ILE A 179 -2.91 19.09 17.89
CA ILE A 179 -1.62 19.75 18.07
C ILE A 179 -1.36 19.88 19.56
N LEU A 180 -0.23 19.35 20.02
CA LEU A 180 0.18 19.47 21.42
C LEU A 180 1.52 20.20 21.51
N LYS A 181 1.72 21.01 22.55
CA LYS A 181 3.06 21.41 22.97
C LYS A 181 3.83 20.20 23.46
N PHE A 182 5.10 20.14 23.16
CA PHE A 182 5.97 19.05 23.61
C PHE A 182 7.16 19.66 24.39
N PRO A 183 7.57 19.13 25.56
CA PRO A 183 7.07 17.88 26.15
C PRO A 183 5.88 18.03 27.12
N GLU A 184 5.29 19.24 27.29
CA GLU A 184 4.25 19.52 28.29
C GLU A 184 2.90 18.85 27.99
N LEU A 185 2.68 18.39 26.75
CA LEU A 185 1.48 17.70 26.26
C LEU A 185 0.17 18.50 26.42
N VAL A 186 0.28 19.82 26.37
CA VAL A 186 -0.87 20.73 26.42
C VAL A 186 -1.39 20.96 25.01
N GLU A 187 -2.69 20.76 24.80
CA GLU A 187 -3.33 20.96 23.50
C GLU A 187 -3.31 22.44 23.08
N ILE A 188 -2.91 22.67 21.84
CA ILE A 188 -2.92 23.97 21.20
C ILE A 188 -4.21 24.11 20.40
N SER A 189 -5.04 25.10 20.75
CA SER A 189 -6.25 25.41 20.00
C SER A 189 -5.93 25.86 18.58
N HIS A 190 -6.58 25.28 17.58
CA HIS A 190 -6.38 25.57 16.16
C HIS A 190 -7.70 25.67 15.40
N LYS A 191 -7.62 26.05 14.09
CA LYS A 191 -8.74 26.15 13.13
C LYS A 191 -8.49 25.29 11.88
N LEU A 192 -7.64 24.28 11.96
CA LEU A 192 -7.40 23.37 10.84
C LEU A 192 -8.66 22.60 10.50
N PRO A 193 -8.95 22.40 9.20
CA PRO A 193 -9.99 21.45 8.77
C PRO A 193 -9.56 20.01 9.03
N LYS A 194 -10.44 19.05 8.77
CA LYS A 194 -10.02 17.66 8.60
C LYS A 194 -9.08 17.55 7.42
N ILE A 195 -8.05 16.74 7.56
CA ILE A 195 -7.04 16.54 6.51
C ILE A 195 -7.12 15.11 6.00
N LEU A 196 -7.39 14.96 4.72
CA LEU A 196 -7.45 13.65 4.07
C LEU A 196 -6.05 13.04 4.00
N TYR A 197 -5.95 11.72 4.29
CA TYR A 197 -4.71 10.94 4.32
C TYR A 197 -3.64 11.47 5.28
N SER A 198 -3.99 12.35 6.23
CA SER A 198 -3.03 13.06 7.10
C SER A 198 -1.87 13.73 6.34
N ASN A 199 -2.15 14.31 5.18
CA ASN A 199 -1.16 14.97 4.34
C ASN A 199 -0.76 16.35 4.90
N PHE A 200 0.12 16.37 5.87
CA PHE A 200 0.65 17.60 6.47
C PHE A 200 2.13 17.46 6.87
N VAL A 201 2.79 18.59 7.05
CA VAL A 201 4.18 18.72 7.55
C VAL A 201 4.17 19.80 8.62
N ILE A 202 4.78 19.54 9.79
CA ILE A 202 4.87 20.48 10.90
C ILE A 202 6.27 21.10 11.00
N THR A 203 6.31 22.40 11.28
CA THR A 203 7.49 23.17 11.68
C THR A 203 7.27 23.80 13.07
N GLU A 204 8.22 24.60 13.55
CA GLU A 204 8.04 25.31 14.82
C GLU A 204 6.88 26.33 14.78
N HIS A 205 6.61 26.94 13.64
CA HIS A 205 5.64 28.03 13.49
C HIS A 205 4.50 27.71 12.54
N TYR A 206 4.66 26.73 11.66
CA TYR A 206 3.73 26.46 10.56
C TYR A 206 3.33 25.00 10.50
N ILE A 207 2.11 24.77 10.01
CA ILE A 207 1.68 23.48 9.47
C ILE A 207 1.40 23.71 7.99
N PHE A 208 2.11 22.97 7.15
CA PHE A 208 1.79 22.88 5.73
C PHE A 208 0.91 21.67 5.53
N TYR A 209 -0.21 21.83 4.82
CA TYR A 209 -1.12 20.72 4.59
C TYR A 209 -1.75 20.78 3.21
N LEU A 210 -2.29 19.64 2.77
CA LEU A 210 -2.95 19.52 1.48
C LEU A 210 -4.46 19.50 1.65
N GLU A 211 -5.16 20.38 0.92
CA GLU A 211 -6.59 20.28 0.71
C GLU A 211 -6.88 19.41 -0.51
N SER A 212 -7.88 18.53 -0.38
CA SER A 212 -8.33 17.66 -1.46
C SER A 212 -9.63 18.18 -2.08
N ASP A 213 -9.82 17.91 -3.38
CA ASP A 213 -11.08 18.17 -4.06
C ASP A 213 -12.12 17.05 -3.81
N HIS A 214 -13.28 17.17 -4.47
CA HIS A 214 -14.38 16.21 -4.31
C HIS A 214 -14.07 14.78 -4.78
N SER A 215 -12.97 14.58 -5.51
CA SER A 215 -12.46 13.27 -5.95
C SER A 215 -11.30 12.77 -5.06
N ASN A 216 -11.16 13.33 -3.87
CA ASN A 216 -10.08 13.05 -2.92
C ASN A 216 -8.66 13.34 -3.46
N ARG A 217 -8.55 14.14 -4.54
CA ARG A 217 -7.28 14.53 -5.13
C ARG A 217 -6.67 15.70 -4.34
N PRO A 218 -5.46 15.59 -3.78
CA PRO A 218 -4.74 16.72 -3.18
C PRO A 218 -4.39 17.75 -4.27
N PHE A 219 -4.95 18.97 -4.16
CA PHE A 219 -4.80 19.98 -5.22
C PHE A 219 -4.42 21.37 -4.73
N LYS A 220 -4.44 21.63 -3.42
CA LYS A 220 -3.96 22.88 -2.84
C LYS A 220 -2.97 22.61 -1.73
N LEU A 221 -1.88 23.35 -1.74
CA LEU A 221 -0.93 23.43 -0.64
C LEU A 221 -1.20 24.70 0.17
N ILE A 222 -1.53 24.53 1.42
CA ILE A 222 -1.86 25.59 2.37
C ILE A 222 -0.79 25.65 3.47
N LYS A 223 -0.37 26.86 3.82
CA LYS A 223 0.45 27.16 4.99
C LYS A 223 -0.45 27.72 6.08
N TYR A 224 -0.46 27.08 7.25
CA TYR A 224 -1.19 27.52 8.43
C TYR A 224 -0.20 28.01 9.48
N THR A 225 -0.35 29.26 9.94
CA THR A 225 0.46 29.84 11.02
C THR A 225 -0.16 29.48 12.36
N ILE A 226 0.57 28.75 13.21
CA ILE A 226 0.04 28.16 14.46
C ILE A 226 -0.41 29.27 15.43
N ASP A 227 0.39 30.31 15.59
CA ASP A 227 0.15 31.38 16.59
C ASP A 227 -1.00 32.31 16.19
N THR A 228 -1.05 32.76 14.94
CA THR A 228 -2.08 33.70 14.44
C THR A 228 -3.34 33.00 13.96
N LYS A 229 -3.27 31.67 13.69
CA LYS A 229 -4.34 30.85 13.10
C LYS A 229 -4.77 31.32 11.70
N GLU A 230 -3.86 31.94 10.97
CA GLU A 230 -4.06 32.41 9.60
C GLU A 230 -3.60 31.36 8.61
N THR A 231 -4.24 31.34 7.45
CA THR A 231 -3.92 30.45 6.33
C THR A 231 -3.45 31.26 5.13
N GLU A 232 -2.46 30.73 4.40
CA GLU A 232 -1.94 31.26 3.16
C GLU A 232 -1.93 30.16 2.10
N LEU A 233 -2.50 30.44 0.92
CA LEU A 233 -2.42 29.53 -0.24
C LEU A 233 -1.03 29.66 -0.86
N ILE A 234 -0.25 28.58 -0.82
CA ILE A 234 1.08 28.53 -1.44
C ILE A 234 0.97 28.10 -2.90
N TYR A 235 0.17 27.07 -3.20
CA TYR A 235 0.02 26.55 -4.56
C TYR A 235 -1.34 25.89 -4.78
N GLN A 236 -1.86 25.99 -6.02
CA GLN A 236 -3.04 25.27 -6.47
C GLN A 236 -2.80 24.63 -7.83
N GLU A 237 -3.17 23.34 -7.96
CA GLU A 237 -3.11 22.57 -9.21
C GLU A 237 -4.50 22.39 -9.80
N ASP A 238 -4.74 22.98 -10.97
CA ASP A 238 -6.04 22.93 -11.65
C ASP A 238 -6.19 21.74 -12.61
N ASN A 239 -5.07 21.09 -12.99
CA ASN A 239 -5.12 19.91 -13.83
C ASN A 239 -5.58 18.69 -13.03
N ILE A 240 -6.75 18.13 -13.38
CA ILE A 240 -7.36 17.00 -12.67
C ILE A 240 -6.57 15.68 -12.78
N GLU A 241 -5.63 15.56 -13.71
CA GLU A 241 -4.76 14.39 -13.89
C GLU A 241 -3.49 14.47 -13.02
N LYS A 242 -3.32 15.55 -12.24
CA LYS A 242 -2.18 15.76 -11.36
C LYS A 242 -2.62 15.98 -9.93
N GLU A 243 -1.78 15.55 -9.01
CA GLU A 243 -1.95 15.75 -7.58
C GLU A 243 -0.70 16.36 -6.97
N ILE A 244 -0.82 16.83 -5.74
CA ILE A 244 0.29 17.39 -4.97
C ILE A 244 0.68 16.37 -3.90
N GLU A 245 1.98 16.10 -3.78
CA GLU A 245 2.58 15.40 -2.64
C GLU A 245 3.43 16.39 -1.85
N LEU A 246 3.56 16.18 -0.54
CA LEU A 246 4.21 17.10 0.38
C LEU A 246 5.16 16.36 1.32
N GLU A 247 6.40 16.84 1.44
CA GLU A 247 7.42 16.29 2.31
C GLU A 247 8.24 17.37 3.03
N MET A 248 8.74 17.05 4.22
CA MET A 248 9.76 17.84 4.91
C MET A 248 11.11 17.68 4.19
N GLY A 249 11.87 18.77 4.06
CA GLY A 249 13.24 18.73 3.57
C GLY A 249 14.21 18.08 4.56
N GLU A 250 15.32 17.53 4.04
CA GLU A 250 16.26 16.73 4.80
C GLU A 250 16.91 17.46 5.98
N ASP A 251 17.14 18.79 5.83
CA ASP A 251 17.73 19.66 6.87
C ASP A 251 16.70 20.42 7.71
N TYR A 252 15.40 20.12 7.51
CA TYR A 252 14.28 20.74 8.22
C TYR A 252 14.14 22.26 8.03
N LYS A 253 14.59 22.82 6.89
CA LYS A 253 14.51 24.26 6.58
C LYS A 253 13.56 24.60 5.44
N TYR A 254 13.06 23.59 4.76
CA TYR A 254 12.17 23.73 3.61
C TYR A 254 11.19 22.57 3.54
N ILE A 255 10.15 22.77 2.77
CA ILE A 255 9.29 21.70 2.31
C ILE A 255 9.56 21.43 0.83
N LYS A 256 9.42 20.16 0.43
CA LYS A 256 9.35 19.73 -0.97
C LYS A 256 7.89 19.45 -1.30
N TYR A 257 7.43 19.92 -2.44
CA TYR A 257 6.15 19.51 -2.95
C TYR A 257 6.23 19.14 -4.43
N SER A 258 5.74 17.94 -4.71
CA SER A 258 5.71 17.36 -6.04
C SER A 258 4.34 17.60 -6.66
N ILE A 259 4.31 17.99 -7.95
CA ILE A 259 3.11 18.22 -8.73
C ILE A 259 3.16 17.28 -9.92
N GLY A 260 2.35 16.25 -9.93
CA GLY A 260 2.46 15.24 -10.98
C GLY A 260 1.49 14.08 -10.87
N ASN A 261 1.90 12.97 -11.45
CA ASN A 261 1.23 11.68 -11.40
C ASN A 261 2.27 10.55 -11.42
N TYR A 262 1.84 9.29 -11.47
CA TYR A 262 2.75 8.12 -11.47
C TYR A 262 3.78 8.05 -12.61
N SER A 263 3.78 8.95 -13.58
CA SER A 263 4.69 8.91 -14.74
C SER A 263 5.55 10.15 -14.93
N GLU A 264 5.15 11.27 -14.37
CA GLU A 264 5.84 12.56 -14.53
C GLU A 264 5.53 13.52 -13.41
N ASN A 265 6.51 14.31 -13.01
CA ASN A 265 6.32 15.34 -11.98
C ASN A 265 7.16 16.59 -12.20
N GLU A 266 6.78 17.65 -11.48
CA GLU A 266 7.58 18.86 -11.23
C GLU A 266 7.70 19.02 -9.72
N ILE A 267 8.91 19.16 -9.19
CA ILE A 267 9.11 19.38 -7.77
C ILE A 267 9.53 20.84 -7.54
N LYS A 268 8.89 21.45 -6.54
CA LYS A 268 9.24 22.76 -6.01
C LYS A 268 9.72 22.64 -4.56
N ILE A 269 10.57 23.58 -4.17
CA ILE A 269 11.09 23.70 -2.82
C ILE A 269 10.73 25.08 -2.28
N TYR A 270 9.98 25.10 -1.17
CA TYR A 270 9.62 26.31 -0.45
C TYR A 270 10.41 26.36 0.86
N TRP A 271 11.31 27.37 0.99
CA TRP A 271 12.09 27.57 2.20
C TRP A 271 11.30 28.38 3.23
N PHE A 272 11.16 27.85 4.42
CA PHE A 272 10.56 28.54 5.56
C PHE A 272 11.59 28.97 6.62
N ASP A 273 12.86 28.58 6.45
CA ASP A 273 13.99 28.94 7.31
C ASP A 273 15.30 29.07 6.51
N GLY A 274 16.29 29.73 7.10
CA GLY A 274 17.63 29.90 6.52
C GLY A 274 17.74 31.02 5.47
N PRO A 275 18.85 31.07 4.70
CA PRO A 275 19.16 32.21 3.81
C PRO A 275 18.25 32.31 2.58
N ASN A 276 17.46 31.31 2.31
CA ASN A 276 16.50 31.28 1.20
C ASN A 276 15.04 31.44 1.66
N ILE A 277 14.79 31.84 2.89
CA ILE A 277 13.43 31.99 3.45
C ILE A 277 12.50 32.75 2.52
N GLY A 278 11.27 32.26 2.33
CA GLY A 278 10.25 32.82 1.46
C GLY A 278 10.43 32.53 -0.04
N LYS A 279 11.53 31.85 -0.45
CA LYS A 279 11.69 31.46 -1.86
C LYS A 279 10.94 30.17 -2.16
N ASP A 280 10.23 30.17 -3.28
CA ASP A 280 9.61 29.01 -3.90
C ASP A 280 10.30 28.73 -5.24
N ILE A 281 11.10 27.68 -5.30
CA ILE A 281 11.98 27.41 -6.43
C ILE A 281 11.57 26.10 -7.12
N VAL A 282 11.28 26.20 -8.41
CA VAL A 282 11.16 25.02 -9.28
C VAL A 282 12.53 24.37 -9.45
N VAL A 283 12.69 23.15 -9.00
CA VAL A 283 13.95 22.39 -9.12
C VAL A 283 14.21 22.06 -10.59
N LYS A 284 13.21 21.51 -11.25
CA LYS A 284 13.25 21.20 -12.68
C LYS A 284 11.81 21.24 -13.23
N LYS A 285 11.62 21.90 -14.36
CA LYS A 285 10.31 21.95 -15.02
C LYS A 285 9.87 20.57 -15.46
N LEU A 286 8.56 20.34 -15.42
CA LEU A 286 7.92 19.12 -15.88
C LEU A 286 8.38 18.74 -17.30
N ILE A 287 8.78 17.49 -17.45
CA ILE A 287 9.10 16.86 -18.73
C ILE A 287 8.21 15.62 -18.85
N LYS A 288 7.51 15.50 -19.96
CA LYS A 288 6.59 14.38 -20.21
C LYS A 288 7.27 13.03 -20.04
N ASN A 289 6.65 12.15 -19.24
CA ASN A 289 7.14 10.81 -18.88
C ASN A 289 8.50 10.82 -18.15
N VAL A 290 8.86 11.94 -17.54
CA VAL A 290 10.04 12.02 -16.66
C VAL A 290 9.56 12.24 -15.23
N ASP A 291 9.96 11.30 -14.41
CA ASP A 291 9.77 11.31 -12.98
C ASP A 291 11.11 11.54 -12.28
N TYR A 292 11.10 12.28 -11.16
CA TYR A 292 12.29 12.48 -10.36
C TYR A 292 11.97 12.81 -8.90
N GLU A 293 12.89 12.42 -8.04
CA GLU A 293 12.96 12.87 -6.64
C GLU A 293 14.14 13.78 -6.46
N VAL A 294 14.08 14.66 -5.45
CA VAL A 294 15.15 15.63 -5.17
C VAL A 294 15.54 15.60 -3.70
N VAL A 295 16.84 15.71 -3.44
CA VAL A 295 17.40 16.03 -2.13
C VAL A 295 18.32 17.24 -2.26
N VAL A 296 18.43 18.01 -1.18
CA VAL A 296 19.39 19.12 -1.10
C VAL A 296 20.63 18.68 -0.35
N TYR A 297 21.80 18.83 -0.99
CA TYR A 297 23.09 18.51 -0.39
C TYR A 297 24.03 19.73 -0.50
N GLY A 298 24.19 20.44 0.59
CA GLY A 298 24.91 21.74 0.60
C GLY A 298 24.30 22.74 -0.39
N ASP A 299 25.11 23.23 -1.33
CA ASP A 299 24.68 24.16 -2.37
C ASP A 299 24.07 23.49 -3.62
N TYR A 300 23.75 22.20 -3.58
CA TYR A 300 23.35 21.44 -4.76
C TYR A 300 22.00 20.77 -4.59
N PHE A 301 21.21 20.79 -5.65
CA PHE A 301 20.14 19.81 -5.87
C PHE A 301 20.76 18.53 -6.42
N ILE A 302 20.39 17.41 -5.84
CA ILE A 302 20.68 16.08 -6.38
C ILE A 302 19.35 15.41 -6.69
N ILE A 303 19.19 14.92 -7.91
CA ILE A 303 17.97 14.24 -8.34
C ILE A 303 18.23 12.78 -8.70
N LYS A 304 17.31 11.92 -8.28
CA LYS A 304 17.11 10.58 -8.81
C LYS A 304 16.10 10.71 -9.94
N THR A 305 16.44 10.35 -11.18
CA THR A 305 15.57 10.58 -12.34
C THR A 305 15.67 9.50 -13.41
N ASN A 306 14.55 9.24 -14.10
CA ASN A 306 14.49 8.35 -15.25
C ASN A 306 14.80 9.06 -16.60
N GLU A 307 15.21 10.32 -16.56
CA GLU A 307 15.54 11.11 -17.76
C GLU A 307 16.67 10.47 -18.58
N ASN A 308 16.66 10.68 -19.90
CA ASN A 308 17.66 10.18 -20.85
C ASN A 308 17.78 8.63 -20.88
N LYS A 309 16.65 7.94 -20.82
CA LYS A 309 16.56 6.46 -20.85
C LYS A 309 17.22 5.79 -19.64
N CYS A 310 17.28 6.47 -18.51
CA CYS A 310 17.68 5.88 -17.24
C CYS A 310 16.48 5.18 -16.61
N ASP A 311 15.93 4.13 -17.25
CA ASP A 311 14.68 3.48 -16.82
C ASP A 311 14.69 3.08 -15.32
N ASN A 312 15.84 2.60 -14.81
CA ASN A 312 16.04 2.24 -13.40
C ASN A 312 16.61 3.40 -12.57
N TYR A 313 16.43 4.63 -13.01
CA TYR A 313 16.91 5.89 -12.47
C TYR A 313 18.43 6.06 -12.46
N CYS A 314 18.87 7.29 -12.61
CA CYS A 314 20.24 7.74 -12.45
C CYS A 314 20.29 8.94 -11.52
N LEU A 315 21.47 9.26 -10.99
CA LEU A 315 21.68 10.43 -10.15
C LEU A 315 22.30 11.56 -10.95
N LYS A 316 21.69 12.75 -10.86
CA LYS A 316 22.22 13.99 -11.43
C LYS A 316 22.26 15.07 -10.37
N TYR A 317 23.13 16.09 -10.56
CA TYR A 317 23.22 17.23 -9.67
C TYR A 317 23.27 18.55 -10.43
N CYS A 318 22.81 19.60 -9.78
CA CYS A 318 22.86 20.98 -10.27
C CYS A 318 23.10 21.93 -9.08
N LYS A 319 23.96 22.91 -9.25
CA LYS A 319 24.12 23.96 -8.21
C LYS A 319 22.85 24.78 -8.11
N ILE A 320 22.37 25.07 -6.90
CA ILE A 320 21.17 25.88 -6.63
C ILE A 320 21.30 27.24 -7.35
N GLY A 321 20.25 27.64 -8.05
CA GLY A 321 20.22 28.83 -8.88
C GLY A 321 20.89 28.71 -10.27
N LYS A 322 21.40 27.53 -10.63
CA LYS A 322 21.91 27.21 -11.98
C LYS A 322 20.92 26.32 -12.73
N LYS A 323 21.12 26.16 -14.05
CA LYS A 323 20.22 25.35 -14.91
C LYS A 323 20.91 24.11 -15.51
N ARG A 324 22.24 24.01 -15.37
CA ARG A 324 23.01 22.91 -15.98
C ARG A 324 23.13 21.73 -15.04
N TRP A 325 22.65 20.57 -15.50
CA TRP A 325 22.69 19.29 -14.80
C TRP A 325 23.87 18.45 -15.23
N PHE A 326 24.48 17.75 -14.29
CA PHE A 326 25.60 16.83 -14.49
C PHE A 326 25.27 15.48 -13.90
N ASN A 327 25.82 14.41 -14.43
CA ASN A 327 25.70 13.08 -13.84
C ASN A 327 26.55 13.02 -12.55
N LEU A 328 25.96 12.51 -11.47
CA LEU A 328 26.68 12.29 -10.22
C LEU A 328 27.43 10.96 -10.25
N ILE A 329 26.77 9.90 -10.74
CA ILE A 329 27.34 8.58 -10.96
C ILE A 329 27.00 8.08 -12.36
N LYS A 330 27.75 7.05 -12.82
CA LYS A 330 27.43 6.36 -14.07
C LYS A 330 26.15 5.54 -13.90
N TYR A 331 25.24 5.62 -14.88
CA TYR A 331 24.03 4.81 -14.90
C TYR A 331 24.34 3.31 -15.03
N ASP A 332 23.79 2.49 -14.12
CA ASP A 332 23.77 1.02 -14.23
C ASP A 332 22.32 0.56 -14.49
N ARG A 333 22.06 0.03 -15.69
CA ARG A 333 20.72 -0.43 -16.08
C ARG A 333 20.21 -1.63 -15.26
N ASP A 334 21.10 -2.37 -14.61
CA ASP A 334 20.76 -3.58 -13.84
C ASP A 334 20.47 -3.25 -12.37
N VAL A 335 20.76 -2.01 -11.93
CA VAL A 335 20.49 -1.52 -10.58
C VAL A 335 19.32 -0.54 -10.62
N TYR A 336 18.25 -0.88 -9.94
CA TYR A 336 17.12 0.01 -9.71
C TYR A 336 17.36 0.81 -8.43
N ILE A 337 17.44 2.12 -8.52
CA ILE A 337 17.54 3.03 -7.38
C ILE A 337 16.11 3.31 -6.91
N GLU A 338 15.73 2.71 -5.77
CA GLU A 338 14.38 2.84 -5.22
C GLU A 338 14.21 4.19 -4.52
N ASP A 339 15.23 4.62 -3.75
CA ASP A 339 15.15 5.83 -2.94
C ASP A 339 16.52 6.47 -2.72
N ILE A 340 16.56 7.76 -2.36
CA ILE A 340 17.75 8.55 -2.09
C ILE A 340 17.62 9.32 -0.79
N ASN A 341 18.58 9.15 0.12
CA ASN A 341 18.59 9.77 1.43
C ASN A 341 19.93 10.51 1.68
N VAL A 342 19.87 11.64 2.37
CA VAL A 342 21.05 12.41 2.76
C VAL A 342 21.52 11.95 4.14
N VAL A 343 22.81 11.66 4.23
CA VAL A 343 23.52 11.38 5.48
C VAL A 343 24.74 12.27 5.58
N LYS A 344 25.36 12.33 6.75
CA LYS A 344 26.61 13.08 6.92
C LYS A 344 27.66 12.57 5.93
N ASN A 345 28.22 13.48 5.15
CA ASN A 345 29.26 13.24 4.14
C ASN A 345 28.85 12.31 2.98
N GLY A 346 27.57 12.25 2.63
CA GLY A 346 27.16 11.46 1.47
C GLY A 346 25.68 11.19 1.30
N LEU A 347 25.40 10.21 0.44
CA LEU A 347 24.08 9.75 0.10
C LEU A 347 23.93 8.27 0.42
N LEU A 348 22.82 7.90 1.03
CA LEU A 348 22.41 6.52 1.23
C LEU A 348 21.28 6.21 0.24
N LEU A 349 21.54 5.27 -0.66
CA LEU A 349 20.61 4.83 -1.68
C LEU A 349 19.98 3.51 -1.27
N ASN A 350 18.67 3.39 -1.41
CA ASN A 350 17.98 2.12 -1.40
C ASN A 350 17.99 1.59 -2.84
N CYS A 351 18.50 0.40 -3.05
CA CYS A 351 18.68 -0.17 -4.38
C CYS A 351 18.15 -1.59 -4.45
N ARG A 352 17.79 -2.01 -5.68
CA ARG A 352 17.41 -3.40 -5.98
C ARG A 352 18.11 -3.89 -7.23
N LYS A 353 18.59 -5.16 -7.19
CA LYS A 353 19.17 -5.84 -8.35
C LYS A 353 18.71 -7.29 -8.38
N ASN A 354 18.09 -7.72 -9.49
CA ASN A 354 17.54 -9.07 -9.64
C ASN A 354 16.57 -9.50 -8.52
N GLY A 355 15.79 -8.55 -7.99
CA GLY A 355 14.84 -8.79 -6.90
C GLY A 355 15.47 -8.88 -5.50
N GLU A 356 16.74 -8.52 -5.34
CA GLU A 356 17.43 -8.44 -4.04
C GLU A 356 17.68 -6.97 -3.69
N SER A 357 17.19 -6.52 -2.53
CA SER A 357 17.41 -5.16 -2.02
C SER A 357 18.77 -5.02 -1.35
N PHE A 358 19.36 -3.83 -1.43
CA PHE A 358 20.61 -3.48 -0.77
C PHE A 358 20.71 -1.97 -0.59
N PHE A 359 21.56 -1.53 0.36
CA PHE A 359 21.92 -0.12 0.44
C PHE A 359 23.25 0.14 -0.24
N SER A 360 23.37 1.28 -0.92
CA SER A 360 24.64 1.80 -1.43
C SER A 360 24.89 3.15 -0.79
N PHE A 361 26.00 3.27 -0.05
CA PHE A 361 26.46 4.53 0.51
C PHE A 361 27.51 5.15 -0.41
N LEU A 362 27.14 6.31 -0.99
CA LEU A 362 28.05 7.14 -1.77
C LEU A 362 28.69 8.19 -0.86
N LYS A 363 29.98 8.02 -0.58
CA LYS A 363 30.75 9.00 0.19
C LYS A 363 31.10 10.20 -0.71
N LEU A 364 30.76 11.40 -0.25
CA LEU A 364 30.97 12.64 -1.00
C LEU A 364 32.03 13.54 -0.32
N ASP A 365 32.91 14.12 -1.14
CA ASP A 365 33.63 15.35 -0.82
C ASP A 365 33.04 16.48 -1.64
N ARG A 366 32.33 17.39 -0.94
CA ARG A 366 31.41 18.37 -1.57
C ARG A 366 30.40 17.65 -2.45
N ILE A 367 30.58 17.64 -3.78
CA ILE A 367 29.71 16.95 -4.73
C ILE A 367 30.43 15.82 -5.48
N ASN A 368 31.72 15.59 -5.21
CA ASN A 368 32.50 14.53 -5.85
C ASN A 368 32.34 13.21 -5.11
N VAL A 369 31.99 12.14 -5.81
CA VAL A 369 31.97 10.79 -5.24
C VAL A 369 33.41 10.32 -5.05
N ILE A 370 33.79 10.10 -3.79
CA ILE A 370 35.16 9.65 -3.40
C ILE A 370 35.18 8.20 -2.93
N GLY A 371 34.04 7.53 -2.86
CA GLY A 371 33.92 6.13 -2.48
C GLY A 371 32.49 5.65 -2.49
N GLU A 372 32.34 4.33 -2.58
CA GLU A 372 31.05 3.64 -2.50
C GLU A 372 31.18 2.40 -1.61
N ASN A 373 30.21 2.22 -0.71
CA ASN A 373 30.08 1.02 0.13
C ASN A 373 28.72 0.37 -0.10
N ILE A 374 28.72 -0.91 -0.43
CA ILE A 374 27.50 -1.70 -0.63
C ILE A 374 27.21 -2.52 0.62
N ILE A 375 26.02 -2.35 1.17
CA ILE A 375 25.53 -3.03 2.37
C ILE A 375 24.40 -3.96 1.92
N ARG A 376 24.66 -5.27 1.96
CA ARG A 376 23.69 -6.30 1.54
C ARG A 376 23.82 -7.55 2.42
N LYS A 377 22.78 -8.37 2.41
CA LYS A 377 22.81 -9.72 3.00
C LYS A 377 23.19 -10.77 1.96
N LYS A 378 23.28 -12.02 2.37
CA LYS A 378 23.56 -13.16 1.48
C LYS A 378 22.36 -13.36 0.53
N LYS A 379 22.62 -14.05 -0.60
CA LYS A 379 21.59 -14.38 -1.62
C LYS A 379 20.34 -15.03 -1.01
N GLY A 380 19.17 -14.64 -1.53
CA GLY A 380 17.87 -15.20 -1.13
C GLY A 380 16.76 -14.15 -1.16
N GLY A 381 15.53 -14.56 -0.81
CA GLY A 381 14.43 -13.65 -0.59
C GLY A 381 14.49 -13.07 0.82
N TYR A 382 14.55 -11.76 0.93
CA TYR A 382 14.56 -11.02 2.20
C TYR A 382 14.06 -9.60 1.97
N SER A 383 13.75 -8.88 3.05
CA SER A 383 13.55 -7.44 3.07
C SER A 383 14.69 -6.72 3.79
N LEU A 384 15.03 -5.55 3.29
CA LEU A 384 15.87 -4.54 3.96
C LEU A 384 15.13 -3.21 3.91
N ASP A 385 14.73 -2.69 5.07
CA ASP A 385 14.00 -1.44 5.17
C ASP A 385 14.79 -0.41 5.98
N LEU A 386 14.87 0.81 5.46
CA LEU A 386 15.47 1.93 6.18
C LEU A 386 14.49 2.41 7.25
N TYR A 387 14.88 2.32 8.50
CA TYR A 387 14.06 2.71 9.65
C TYR A 387 14.36 4.11 10.16
N TYR A 388 15.63 4.50 10.08
CA TYR A 388 16.07 5.82 10.51
C TYR A 388 17.30 6.24 9.72
N CYS A 389 17.25 7.48 9.25
CA CYS A 389 18.33 8.18 8.57
C CYS A 389 18.19 9.68 8.87
N ASN A 390 19.31 10.40 9.05
CA ASN A 390 19.29 11.84 9.25
C ASN A 390 20.53 12.48 8.59
N PHE A 391 20.35 13.66 7.99
CA PHE A 391 21.39 14.36 7.25
C PHE A 391 22.64 14.70 8.05
N GLY A 392 22.52 14.83 9.40
CA GLY A 392 23.62 15.12 10.31
C GLY A 392 24.35 13.90 10.87
N ASP A 393 23.84 12.70 10.64
CA ASP A 393 24.31 11.48 11.26
C ASP A 393 25.24 10.64 10.36
N ASN A 394 26.31 10.07 10.97
CA ASN A 394 27.16 9.06 10.32
C ASN A 394 26.62 7.63 10.50
N ARG A 395 25.45 7.48 11.05
CA ARG A 395 24.81 6.21 11.35
C ARG A 395 23.39 6.22 10.86
N PHE A 396 22.92 5.06 10.43
CA PHE A 396 21.52 4.84 10.11
C PHE A 396 21.04 3.52 10.72
N ILE A 397 19.73 3.38 10.91
CA ILE A 397 19.12 2.16 11.43
C ILE A 397 18.29 1.53 10.33
N TYR A 398 18.49 0.25 10.12
CA TYR A 398 17.73 -0.53 9.16
C TYR A 398 17.23 -1.84 9.77
N SER A 399 16.20 -2.41 9.16
CA SER A 399 15.75 -3.75 9.51
C SER A 399 16.12 -4.76 8.44
N TYR A 400 16.14 -6.00 8.88
CA TYR A 400 16.24 -7.20 8.05
C TYR A 400 15.23 -8.22 8.54
N ASP A 401 14.53 -8.83 7.65
CA ASP A 401 13.78 -10.05 7.89
C ASP A 401 13.66 -10.90 6.60
N ASP A 402 13.19 -12.13 6.76
CA ASP A 402 12.79 -13.03 5.72
C ASP A 402 11.64 -13.92 6.25
N PHE A 403 11.14 -14.87 5.48
CA PHE A 403 10.02 -15.71 5.91
C PHE A 403 10.20 -16.44 7.24
N ILE A 404 11.46 -16.74 7.64
CA ILE A 404 11.78 -17.53 8.83
C ILE A 404 12.69 -16.80 9.83
N THR A 405 13.18 -15.63 9.49
CA THR A 405 13.97 -14.79 10.40
C THR A 405 13.10 -13.63 10.88
N PRO A 406 12.77 -13.54 12.18
CA PRO A 406 12.01 -12.43 12.73
C PRO A 406 12.67 -11.08 12.47
N LEU A 407 11.86 -10.05 12.32
CA LEU A 407 12.28 -8.67 12.09
C LEU A 407 13.37 -8.28 13.07
N THR A 408 14.53 -7.89 12.54
CA THR A 408 15.76 -7.63 13.28
C THR A 408 16.31 -6.27 12.88
N TRP A 409 16.58 -5.42 13.86
CA TRP A 409 17.13 -4.09 13.64
C TRP A 409 18.63 -4.02 13.90
N TYR A 410 19.30 -3.28 13.04
CA TYR A 410 20.72 -3.04 13.06
C TYR A 410 21.00 -1.54 12.94
N GLU A 411 22.04 -1.06 13.64
CA GLU A 411 22.66 0.22 13.39
C GLU A 411 23.90 0.02 12.51
N TYR A 412 24.03 0.79 11.45
CA TYR A 412 25.20 0.80 10.60
C TYR A 412 25.99 2.10 10.80
N ASP A 413 27.27 1.98 11.15
CA ASP A 413 28.21 3.10 11.28
C ASP A 413 28.97 3.28 9.96
N LEU A 414 28.67 4.35 9.25
CA LEU A 414 29.24 4.70 7.94
C LEU A 414 30.74 5.04 8.03
N SER A 415 31.20 5.53 9.18
CA SER A 415 32.61 5.88 9.39
C SER A 415 33.50 4.65 9.68
N LYS A 416 32.91 3.66 10.35
CA LYS A 416 33.61 2.41 10.72
C LYS A 416 33.34 1.26 9.76
N ASN A 417 32.38 1.44 8.83
CA ASN A 417 31.90 0.40 7.94
C ASN A 417 31.49 -0.89 8.69
N SER A 418 30.70 -0.74 9.75
CA SER A 418 30.37 -1.85 10.67
C SER A 418 28.90 -1.83 11.09
N ASN A 419 28.36 -3.04 11.29
CA ASN A 419 27.00 -3.27 11.81
C ASN A 419 27.03 -3.55 13.30
N SER A 420 26.07 -3.01 14.02
CA SER A 420 25.75 -3.34 15.41
C SER A 420 24.30 -3.84 15.50
N PHE A 421 24.11 -4.98 16.15
CA PHE A 421 22.78 -5.51 16.45
C PHE A 421 22.10 -4.60 17.49
N ILE A 422 20.83 -4.25 17.24
CA ILE A 422 20.02 -3.49 18.21
C ILE A 422 19.08 -4.44 18.93
N MET A 423 18.15 -5.04 18.19
CA MET A 423 17.16 -5.96 18.74
C MET A 423 16.55 -6.83 17.65
N GLN A 424 15.90 -7.91 18.07
CA GLN A 424 15.05 -8.73 17.21
C GLN A 424 13.64 -8.82 17.81
N LYS A 425 12.62 -8.77 16.97
CA LYS A 425 11.23 -8.96 17.38
C LYS A 425 11.06 -10.31 18.09
N LYS A 426 10.54 -10.27 19.30
CA LYS A 426 10.22 -11.50 20.05
C LYS A 426 9.04 -12.21 19.39
N VAL A 427 9.12 -13.53 19.32
CA VAL A 427 8.06 -14.40 18.77
C VAL A 427 7.84 -15.56 19.75
N LYS A 428 6.58 -15.85 20.09
CA LYS A 428 6.23 -16.97 20.95
C LYS A 428 6.01 -18.24 20.14
N ASN A 429 6.37 -19.39 20.73
CA ASN A 429 6.11 -20.73 20.18
C ASN A 429 6.64 -20.93 18.75
N TYR A 430 7.71 -20.26 18.40
CA TYR A 430 8.32 -20.30 17.09
C TYR A 430 9.66 -21.04 17.09
N ASP A 431 9.83 -21.97 16.15
CA ASP A 431 11.08 -22.66 15.87
C ASP A 431 11.35 -22.64 14.36
N LYS A 432 12.33 -21.84 13.93
CA LYS A 432 12.70 -21.71 12.52
C LYS A 432 13.11 -23.02 11.85
N ASN A 433 13.57 -23.99 12.62
CA ASN A 433 14.05 -25.27 12.11
C ASN A 433 12.92 -26.18 11.60
N LYS A 434 11.65 -25.83 11.90
CA LYS A 434 10.46 -26.52 11.38
C LYS A 434 10.12 -26.11 9.95
N TYR A 435 10.73 -25.07 9.42
CA TYR A 435 10.36 -24.47 8.15
C TYR A 435 11.56 -24.41 7.20
N LYS A 436 11.26 -24.31 5.91
CA LYS A 436 12.22 -24.03 4.85
C LYS A 436 11.66 -23.03 3.87
N VAL A 437 12.55 -22.29 3.21
CA VAL A 437 12.23 -21.31 2.20
C VAL A 437 12.92 -21.70 0.89
N GLU A 438 12.19 -21.62 -0.19
CA GLU A 438 12.75 -21.80 -1.53
C GLU A 438 12.45 -20.59 -2.41
N ARG A 439 13.48 -20.05 -3.05
CA ARG A 439 13.33 -19.09 -4.15
C ARG A 439 13.45 -19.82 -5.49
N LYS A 440 12.48 -19.62 -6.37
CA LYS A 440 12.49 -20.13 -7.75
C LYS A 440 12.35 -18.98 -8.75
N ILE A 441 12.94 -19.16 -9.90
CA ILE A 441 12.82 -18.22 -11.02
C ILE A 441 12.10 -18.95 -12.15
N ILE A 442 10.89 -18.55 -12.44
CA ILE A 442 10.08 -19.11 -13.52
C ILE A 442 10.37 -18.34 -14.80
N LYS A 443 10.72 -19.06 -15.86
CA LYS A 443 10.87 -18.46 -17.19
C LYS A 443 9.51 -18.45 -17.90
N HIS A 444 9.07 -17.28 -18.32
CA HIS A 444 7.89 -17.10 -19.15
C HIS A 444 8.23 -16.24 -20.35
N LYS A 445 8.40 -16.85 -21.53
CA LYS A 445 9.00 -16.20 -22.70
C LYS A 445 10.40 -15.65 -22.34
N ASN A 446 10.64 -14.35 -22.53
CA ASN A 446 11.91 -13.68 -22.20
C ASN A 446 11.93 -13.08 -20.79
N ILE A 447 10.91 -13.35 -19.96
CA ILE A 447 10.75 -12.78 -18.63
C ILE A 447 11.12 -13.82 -17.57
N LYS A 448 11.77 -13.35 -16.51
CA LYS A 448 12.05 -14.10 -15.28
C LYS A 448 11.06 -13.65 -14.21
N ILE A 449 10.29 -14.58 -13.65
CA ILE A 449 9.34 -14.32 -12.59
C ILE A 449 9.87 -14.97 -11.30
N PRO A 450 10.32 -14.18 -10.32
CA PRO A 450 10.72 -14.71 -9.03
C PRO A 450 9.49 -15.10 -8.21
N ILE A 451 9.59 -16.26 -7.55
CA ILE A 451 8.65 -16.69 -6.53
C ILE A 451 9.42 -17.15 -5.28
N ASP A 452 8.90 -16.83 -4.13
CA ASP A 452 9.42 -17.24 -2.84
C ASP A 452 8.38 -18.08 -2.12
N ILE A 453 8.79 -19.24 -1.60
CA ILE A 453 7.89 -20.25 -1.06
C ILE A 453 8.33 -20.63 0.34
N LEU A 454 7.45 -20.40 1.32
CA LEU A 454 7.56 -20.90 2.69
C LEU A 454 6.81 -22.21 2.84
N MET A 455 7.44 -23.21 3.44
CA MET A 455 6.84 -24.53 3.63
C MET A 455 7.36 -25.24 4.89
N PRO A 456 6.63 -26.25 5.42
CA PRO A 456 7.17 -27.13 6.44
C PRO A 456 8.48 -27.81 5.97
N LYS A 457 9.41 -28.06 6.86
CA LYS A 457 10.72 -28.66 6.52
C LYS A 457 10.58 -30.04 5.86
N ASP A 458 9.63 -30.83 6.34
CA ASP A 458 9.31 -32.17 5.89
C ASP A 458 8.28 -32.26 4.77
N TYR A 459 7.93 -31.11 4.16
CA TYR A 459 6.93 -31.02 3.09
C TYR A 459 7.23 -31.98 1.94
N LYS A 460 6.25 -32.85 1.60
CA LYS A 460 6.38 -33.90 0.58
C LYS A 460 5.82 -33.55 -0.80
N GLY A 461 5.21 -32.37 -0.93
CA GLY A 461 4.53 -31.93 -2.16
C GLY A 461 3.05 -32.34 -2.24
N ASN A 462 2.37 -31.87 -3.28
CA ASN A 462 0.95 -32.08 -3.58
C ASN A 462 -0.03 -31.69 -2.46
N GLY A 463 0.39 -30.81 -1.53
CA GLY A 463 -0.48 -30.29 -0.48
C GLY A 463 -1.32 -29.11 -0.94
N LYS A 464 -1.67 -28.26 0.00
CA LYS A 464 -2.41 -27.01 -0.22
C LYS A 464 -1.44 -25.84 -0.30
N CYS A 465 -1.79 -24.82 -1.10
CA CYS A 465 -1.00 -23.61 -1.27
C CYS A 465 -1.88 -22.37 -1.11
N LEU A 466 -1.38 -21.37 -0.41
CA LEU A 466 -1.87 -20.00 -0.50
C LEU A 466 -0.85 -19.16 -1.28
N LEU A 467 -1.24 -18.72 -2.49
CA LEU A 467 -0.42 -17.88 -3.35
C LEU A 467 -0.90 -16.42 -3.25
N TYR A 468 -0.02 -15.54 -2.81
CA TYR A 468 -0.28 -14.11 -2.66
C TYR A 468 0.30 -13.29 -3.81
N GLY A 469 -0.40 -12.23 -4.23
CA GLY A 469 0.09 -11.25 -5.20
C GLY A 469 -0.62 -9.92 -5.11
N TYR A 470 0.11 -8.84 -5.47
CA TYR A 470 -0.41 -7.49 -5.61
C TYR A 470 -0.17 -6.94 -7.03
N ASN A 471 1.09 -6.71 -7.39
CA ASN A 471 1.62 -6.53 -8.75
C ASN A 471 0.99 -5.36 -9.54
N SER A 472 0.88 -4.20 -8.92
CA SER A 472 0.41 -2.95 -9.52
C SER A 472 1.17 -1.77 -8.92
N TYR A 473 1.16 -0.62 -9.58
CA TYR A 473 1.79 0.64 -9.15
C TYR A 473 3.31 0.55 -8.93
N GLY A 474 3.97 -0.47 -9.47
CA GLY A 474 5.37 -0.72 -9.15
C GLY A 474 5.60 -1.30 -7.74
N SER A 475 4.54 -1.49 -6.95
CA SER A 475 4.66 -1.99 -5.58
C SER A 475 5.20 -3.42 -5.53
N ASN A 476 6.20 -3.64 -4.69
CA ASN A 476 6.82 -4.92 -4.45
C ASN A 476 6.18 -5.59 -3.22
N VAL A 477 6.05 -6.91 -3.27
CA VAL A 477 5.72 -7.71 -2.10
C VAL A 477 7.03 -8.34 -1.62
N ASP A 478 7.68 -7.67 -0.68
CA ASP A 478 8.93 -8.15 -0.13
C ASP A 478 8.73 -9.34 0.81
N ILE A 479 9.79 -10.12 0.98
CA ILE A 479 9.75 -11.35 1.75
C ILE A 479 10.00 -10.99 3.20
N THR A 480 8.94 -10.96 3.98
CA THR A 480 8.95 -10.53 5.38
C THR A 480 8.50 -11.65 6.32
N PHE A 481 8.97 -11.60 7.56
CA PHE A 481 8.52 -12.48 8.62
C PHE A 481 7.10 -12.14 9.07
N ASN A 482 6.21 -13.13 9.03
CA ASN A 482 4.85 -12.98 9.50
C ASN A 482 4.44 -14.18 10.36
N GLU A 483 4.47 -14.01 11.68
CA GLU A 483 4.11 -15.06 12.65
C GLU A 483 2.68 -15.59 12.48
N LYS A 484 1.81 -14.80 11.83
CA LYS A 484 0.41 -15.17 11.61
C LYS A 484 0.23 -16.21 10.49
N LEU A 485 1.28 -16.47 9.69
CA LEU A 485 1.25 -17.53 8.66
C LEU A 485 1.42 -18.93 9.25
N PHE A 486 2.13 -19.07 10.37
CA PHE A 486 2.50 -20.39 10.88
C PHE A 486 1.31 -21.30 11.26
N PRO A 487 0.19 -20.81 11.80
CA PRO A 487 -0.99 -21.67 11.97
C PRO A 487 -1.49 -22.32 10.67
N LEU A 488 -1.30 -21.66 9.52
CA LEU A 488 -1.62 -22.23 8.21
C LEU A 488 -0.55 -23.23 7.75
N ILE A 489 0.74 -22.85 7.89
CA ILE A 489 1.87 -23.70 7.48
C ILE A 489 1.91 -25.00 8.30
N ASP A 490 1.68 -24.93 9.61
CA ASP A 490 1.64 -26.10 10.51
C ASP A 490 0.50 -27.07 10.19
N ARG A 491 -0.51 -26.64 9.40
CA ARG A 491 -1.56 -27.49 8.82
C ARG A 491 -1.19 -28.07 7.45
N GLY A 492 0.09 -27.98 7.06
CA GLY A 492 0.60 -28.55 5.81
C GLY A 492 0.37 -27.68 4.56
N PHE A 493 -0.05 -26.43 4.73
CA PHE A 493 -0.04 -25.48 3.62
C PHE A 493 1.37 -25.01 3.31
N ILE A 494 1.59 -24.63 2.05
CA ILE A 494 2.70 -23.76 1.69
C ILE A 494 2.16 -22.35 1.43
N TYR A 495 3.00 -21.35 1.68
CA TYR A 495 2.71 -19.97 1.34
C TYR A 495 3.70 -19.49 0.27
N ALA A 496 3.18 -18.90 -0.80
CA ALA A 496 4.01 -18.41 -1.89
C ALA A 496 3.70 -16.95 -2.21
N ILE A 497 4.73 -16.17 -2.53
CA ILE A 497 4.62 -14.81 -3.05
C ILE A 497 5.12 -14.79 -4.49
N ALA A 498 4.32 -14.19 -5.38
CA ALA A 498 4.69 -13.98 -6.78
C ALA A 498 4.78 -12.49 -7.11
N ASN A 499 5.99 -12.00 -7.31
CA ASN A 499 6.22 -10.66 -7.85
C ASN A 499 6.25 -10.72 -9.37
N THR A 500 5.07 -10.51 -10.01
CA THR A 500 4.93 -10.52 -11.47
C THR A 500 5.08 -9.11 -12.06
N ARG A 501 5.08 -8.99 -13.39
CA ARG A 501 5.08 -7.67 -14.05
C ARG A 501 3.94 -6.80 -13.54
N GLY A 502 4.19 -5.51 -13.41
CA GLY A 502 3.36 -4.53 -12.71
C GLY A 502 3.88 -4.20 -11.31
N SER A 503 4.80 -5.03 -10.73
CA SER A 503 5.71 -4.63 -9.66
C SER A 503 7.03 -4.11 -10.24
N SER A 504 7.81 -3.37 -9.46
CA SER A 504 9.18 -2.95 -9.82
C SER A 504 10.25 -3.92 -9.30
N TYR A 505 9.87 -5.11 -8.85
CA TYR A 505 10.74 -6.10 -8.20
C TYR A 505 11.98 -6.48 -9.03
N MET A 506 11.83 -6.47 -10.36
CA MET A 506 12.91 -6.71 -11.31
C MET A 506 13.33 -5.42 -12.06
N GLY A 507 13.02 -4.24 -11.51
CA GLY A 507 13.28 -2.93 -12.06
C GLY A 507 12.08 -2.29 -12.76
N MET A 508 12.20 -1.03 -13.16
CA MET A 508 11.09 -0.21 -13.65
C MET A 508 10.49 -0.68 -14.98
N ASN A 509 11.29 -1.31 -15.85
CA ASN A 509 10.74 -1.90 -17.08
C ASN A 509 9.77 -3.06 -16.77
N TYR A 510 10.02 -3.79 -15.69
CA TYR A 510 9.14 -4.85 -15.25
C TYR A 510 7.78 -4.31 -14.77
N TYR A 511 7.77 -3.12 -14.13
CA TYR A 511 6.57 -2.38 -13.81
C TYR A 511 5.84 -1.90 -15.06
N LYS A 512 6.52 -1.18 -15.96
CA LYS A 512 5.94 -0.62 -17.19
C LYS A 512 5.33 -1.70 -18.09
N ASP A 513 5.92 -2.89 -18.11
CA ASP A 513 5.41 -4.06 -18.85
C ASP A 513 4.17 -4.72 -18.20
N GLY A 514 3.69 -4.23 -17.07
CA GLY A 514 2.51 -4.70 -16.37
C GLY A 514 1.48 -3.61 -16.05
N MET A 515 1.54 -2.45 -16.71
CA MET A 515 0.57 -1.35 -16.56
C MET A 515 -0.08 -0.97 -17.89
N MET A 516 -1.11 -0.14 -17.85
CA MET A 516 -1.80 0.39 -19.03
C MET A 516 -2.16 -0.72 -20.04
N LEU A 517 -1.79 -0.54 -21.32
CA LEU A 517 -2.02 -1.51 -22.39
C LEU A 517 -1.16 -2.79 -22.27
N ASN A 518 -0.37 -2.92 -21.23
CA ASN A 518 0.42 -4.10 -20.90
C ASN A 518 -0.11 -4.89 -19.70
N LYS A 519 -1.17 -4.40 -19.02
CA LYS A 519 -1.69 -4.98 -17.76
C LYS A 519 -2.01 -6.47 -17.84
N MET A 520 -2.45 -6.98 -19.00
CA MET A 520 -2.67 -8.41 -19.22
C MET A 520 -1.44 -9.28 -18.96
N ASN A 521 -0.24 -8.71 -19.00
CA ASN A 521 0.99 -9.45 -18.70
C ASN A 521 1.05 -9.83 -17.21
N THR A 522 0.59 -8.97 -16.32
CA THR A 522 0.47 -9.27 -14.88
C THR A 522 -0.33 -10.54 -14.63
N PHE A 523 -1.50 -10.63 -15.25
CA PHE A 523 -2.41 -11.78 -15.09
C PHE A 523 -1.83 -13.06 -15.72
N LYS A 524 -1.26 -12.97 -16.92
CA LYS A 524 -0.62 -14.11 -17.58
C LYS A 524 0.57 -14.65 -16.79
N ASP A 525 1.38 -13.77 -16.22
CA ASP A 525 2.52 -14.16 -15.40
C ASP A 525 2.04 -14.87 -14.12
N PHE A 526 1.00 -14.36 -13.45
CA PHE A 526 0.45 -14.98 -12.25
C PHE A 526 -0.20 -16.35 -12.54
N ILE A 527 -0.92 -16.49 -13.65
CA ILE A 527 -1.44 -17.78 -14.12
C ILE A 527 -0.27 -18.73 -14.38
N LYS A 528 0.82 -18.25 -14.98
CA LYS A 528 2.02 -19.08 -15.23
C LYS A 528 2.67 -19.57 -13.95
N VAL A 529 2.71 -18.74 -12.90
CA VAL A 529 3.15 -19.14 -11.55
C VAL A 529 2.23 -20.24 -11.00
N SER A 530 0.91 -20.05 -11.10
CA SER A 530 -0.09 -21.02 -10.65
C SER A 530 0.07 -22.38 -11.33
N GLU A 531 0.23 -22.40 -12.66
CA GLU A 531 0.52 -23.60 -13.45
C GLU A 531 1.84 -24.27 -13.02
N TYR A 532 2.88 -23.46 -12.75
CA TYR A 532 4.18 -23.96 -12.30
C TYR A 532 4.08 -24.68 -10.94
N LEU A 533 3.36 -24.09 -9.96
CA LEU A 533 3.19 -24.66 -8.64
C LEU A 533 2.50 -26.02 -8.71
N ILE A 534 1.45 -26.14 -9.53
CA ILE A 534 0.70 -27.39 -9.73
C ILE A 534 1.57 -28.41 -10.48
N LYS A 535 2.17 -28.02 -11.63
CA LYS A 535 2.97 -28.93 -12.48
C LYS A 535 4.17 -29.51 -11.72
N ASN A 536 4.82 -28.71 -10.87
CA ASN A 536 6.00 -29.14 -10.11
C ASN A 536 5.62 -29.73 -8.73
N LYS A 537 4.35 -30.02 -8.53
CA LYS A 537 3.83 -30.70 -7.32
C LYS A 537 4.07 -29.90 -6.02
N TYR A 538 4.23 -28.58 -6.09
CA TYR A 538 4.19 -27.73 -4.90
C TYR A 538 2.79 -27.73 -4.28
N CYS A 539 1.73 -27.83 -5.08
CA CYS A 539 0.38 -28.04 -4.58
C CYS A 539 -0.40 -28.96 -5.53
N SER A 540 -1.48 -29.54 -5.02
CA SER A 540 -2.43 -30.31 -5.83
C SER A 540 -3.26 -29.36 -6.71
N LYS A 541 -3.86 -29.89 -7.78
CA LYS A 541 -4.76 -29.14 -8.65
C LYS A 541 -5.94 -28.52 -7.91
N ASN A 542 -6.46 -29.21 -6.88
CA ASN A 542 -7.57 -28.73 -6.06
C ASN A 542 -7.12 -28.08 -4.73
N GLY A 543 -5.81 -27.84 -4.57
CA GLY A 543 -5.23 -27.29 -3.33
C GLY A 543 -4.75 -25.85 -3.46
N LEU A 544 -4.89 -25.20 -4.64
CA LEU A 544 -4.40 -23.84 -4.84
C LEU A 544 -5.45 -22.81 -4.46
N SER A 545 -5.16 -22.06 -3.41
CA SER A 545 -5.89 -20.85 -3.00
C SER A 545 -5.06 -19.62 -3.36
N ILE A 546 -5.72 -18.53 -3.73
CA ILE A 546 -5.08 -17.25 -4.07
C ILE A 546 -5.63 -16.12 -3.20
N GLU A 547 -4.75 -15.18 -2.84
CA GLU A 547 -5.11 -14.03 -2.03
C GLU A 547 -4.53 -12.74 -2.62
N GLY A 548 -5.33 -11.67 -2.58
CA GLY A 548 -4.91 -10.31 -2.94
C GLY A 548 -5.89 -9.25 -2.44
N ARG A 549 -5.38 -8.05 -2.17
CA ARG A 549 -6.19 -6.92 -1.68
C ARG A 549 -6.09 -5.73 -2.63
N SER A 550 -7.15 -4.90 -2.70
CA SER A 550 -7.16 -3.70 -3.54
C SER A 550 -6.87 -4.04 -5.02
N ALA A 551 -5.82 -3.49 -5.62
CA ALA A 551 -5.34 -3.89 -6.95
C ALA A 551 -4.89 -5.36 -7.00
N GLY A 552 -4.43 -5.95 -5.87
CA GLY A 552 -4.22 -7.39 -5.74
C GLY A 552 -5.54 -8.17 -5.76
N GLY A 553 -6.63 -7.57 -5.27
CA GLY A 553 -7.99 -8.09 -5.42
C GLY A 553 -8.45 -8.14 -6.87
N LEU A 554 -8.11 -7.12 -7.68
CA LEU A 554 -8.25 -7.18 -9.13
C LEU A 554 -7.48 -8.35 -9.72
N LEU A 555 -6.20 -8.53 -9.32
CA LEU A 555 -5.35 -9.60 -9.82
C LEU A 555 -6.01 -10.96 -9.61
N VAL A 556 -6.36 -11.30 -8.36
CA VAL A 556 -6.90 -12.64 -8.03
C VAL A 556 -8.29 -12.85 -8.62
N SER A 557 -9.12 -11.82 -8.70
CA SER A 557 -10.43 -11.89 -9.35
C SER A 557 -10.32 -12.08 -10.86
N ALA A 558 -9.44 -11.32 -11.53
CA ALA A 558 -9.25 -11.45 -12.99
C ALA A 558 -8.72 -12.83 -13.38
N VAL A 559 -7.68 -13.34 -12.70
CA VAL A 559 -7.11 -14.66 -13.06
C VAL A 559 -8.06 -15.81 -12.76
N SER A 560 -8.87 -15.71 -11.71
CA SER A 560 -9.87 -16.74 -11.37
C SER A 560 -11.06 -16.76 -12.33
N ILE A 561 -11.42 -15.60 -12.92
CA ILE A 561 -12.39 -15.56 -14.02
C ILE A 561 -11.79 -16.11 -15.33
N MET A 562 -10.51 -15.80 -15.61
CA MET A 562 -9.82 -16.30 -16.82
C MET A 562 -9.54 -17.80 -16.79
N ARG A 563 -9.21 -18.35 -15.61
CA ARG A 563 -8.80 -19.74 -15.41
C ARG A 563 -9.43 -20.31 -14.13
N PRO A 564 -10.77 -20.45 -14.09
CA PRO A 564 -11.47 -20.99 -12.92
C PRO A 564 -11.05 -22.43 -12.57
N ASP A 565 -10.52 -23.17 -13.53
CA ASP A 565 -10.04 -24.53 -13.39
C ASP A 565 -8.77 -24.69 -12.53
N LEU A 566 -8.02 -23.61 -12.30
CA LEU A 566 -6.75 -23.63 -11.55
C LEU A 566 -6.91 -23.42 -10.04
N TYR A 567 -7.97 -22.75 -9.62
CA TYR A 567 -8.08 -22.24 -8.26
C TYR A 567 -9.22 -22.91 -7.50
N LYS A 568 -8.97 -23.24 -6.26
CA LYS A 568 -9.99 -23.79 -5.35
C LYS A 568 -10.70 -22.67 -4.57
N ASN A 569 -9.92 -21.72 -4.04
CA ASN A 569 -10.44 -20.61 -3.27
C ASN A 569 -9.79 -19.29 -3.69
N VAL A 570 -10.55 -18.19 -3.60
CA VAL A 570 -10.14 -16.83 -3.85
C VAL A 570 -10.46 -15.98 -2.63
N LEU A 571 -9.43 -15.42 -2.01
CA LEU A 571 -9.55 -14.43 -0.95
C LEU A 571 -9.32 -13.04 -1.55
N ALA A 572 -10.39 -12.28 -1.76
CA ALA A 572 -10.33 -10.96 -2.38
C ALA A 572 -10.70 -9.87 -1.35
N GLY A 573 -9.70 -9.16 -0.86
CA GLY A 573 -9.90 -8.05 0.08
C GLY A 573 -10.08 -6.75 -0.64
N VAL A 574 -11.15 -6.00 -0.36
CA VAL A 574 -11.47 -4.68 -0.93
C VAL A 574 -11.13 -4.59 -2.43
N PRO A 575 -11.63 -5.53 -3.27
CA PRO A 575 -11.09 -5.74 -4.61
C PRO A 575 -11.59 -4.71 -5.61
N PHE A 576 -10.66 -4.18 -6.43
CA PHE A 576 -10.95 -3.32 -7.58
C PHE A 576 -11.44 -4.16 -8.77
N VAL A 577 -12.75 -4.35 -8.93
CA VAL A 577 -13.35 -5.33 -9.85
C VAL A 577 -14.30 -4.77 -10.90
N ASP A 578 -14.78 -3.53 -10.76
CA ASP A 578 -15.61 -2.84 -11.75
C ASP A 578 -14.78 -1.80 -12.53
N VAL A 579 -13.66 -2.27 -13.09
CA VAL A 579 -12.58 -1.44 -13.63
C VAL A 579 -13.09 -0.44 -14.69
N LEU A 580 -13.96 -0.86 -15.58
CA LEU A 580 -14.49 0.02 -16.64
C LEU A 580 -15.35 1.13 -16.08
N THR A 581 -16.30 0.80 -15.20
CA THR A 581 -17.24 1.79 -14.66
C THR A 581 -16.51 2.80 -13.77
N THR A 582 -15.65 2.31 -12.87
CA THR A 582 -14.90 3.16 -11.96
C THR A 582 -13.97 4.11 -12.71
N MET A 583 -13.14 3.60 -13.63
CA MET A 583 -12.20 4.44 -14.38
C MET A 583 -12.88 5.36 -15.40
N SER A 584 -14.16 5.18 -15.72
CA SER A 584 -14.90 6.09 -16.61
C SER A 584 -15.49 7.32 -15.92
N ASP A 585 -15.60 7.28 -14.59
CA ASP A 585 -16.29 8.31 -13.82
C ASP A 585 -15.31 9.12 -12.95
N SER A 586 -14.96 10.30 -13.42
CA SER A 586 -14.04 11.24 -12.76
C SER A 586 -14.55 11.78 -11.41
N THR A 587 -15.79 11.45 -11.01
CA THR A 587 -16.32 11.79 -9.68
C THR A 587 -15.96 10.74 -8.61
N ILE A 588 -15.50 9.57 -9.03
CA ILE A 588 -15.02 8.53 -8.11
C ILE A 588 -13.60 8.88 -7.68
N PRO A 589 -13.29 8.80 -6.38
CA PRO A 589 -11.96 9.07 -5.86
C PRO A 589 -10.84 8.32 -6.60
N LEU A 590 -9.68 8.96 -6.75
CA LEU A 590 -8.46 8.45 -7.40
C LEU A 590 -8.56 8.22 -8.92
N THR A 591 -9.74 8.18 -9.53
CA THR A 591 -9.92 7.83 -10.94
C THR A 591 -9.03 8.64 -11.88
N ASN A 592 -8.96 9.96 -11.69
CA ASN A 592 -8.24 10.83 -12.63
C ASN A 592 -6.72 10.65 -12.56
N SER A 593 -6.16 10.57 -11.37
CA SER A 593 -4.72 10.36 -11.16
C SER A 593 -4.27 8.96 -11.58
N GLU A 594 -5.19 7.98 -11.54
CA GLU A 594 -4.88 6.59 -11.90
C GLU A 594 -5.06 6.25 -13.39
N TRP A 595 -5.51 7.19 -14.22
CA TRP A 595 -5.57 6.93 -15.67
C TRP A 595 -4.21 6.58 -16.28
N VAL A 596 -3.13 7.06 -15.70
CA VAL A 596 -1.76 6.71 -16.14
C VAL A 596 -1.36 5.30 -15.71
N GLN A 597 -2.05 4.69 -14.76
CA GLN A 597 -1.84 3.31 -14.31
C GLN A 597 -2.70 2.30 -15.09
N TRP A 598 -3.96 2.64 -15.35
CA TRP A 598 -4.95 1.72 -15.92
C TRP A 598 -5.36 2.07 -17.35
N GLY A 599 -5.40 3.35 -17.68
CA GLY A 599 -5.97 3.93 -18.87
C GLY A 599 -7.35 4.55 -18.62
N ASN A 600 -7.73 5.52 -19.44
CA ASN A 600 -9.05 6.15 -19.43
C ASN A 600 -10.00 5.40 -20.37
N PRO A 601 -10.99 4.63 -19.89
CA PRO A 601 -11.90 3.87 -20.73
C PRO A 601 -12.88 4.76 -21.53
N ASN A 602 -12.90 6.07 -21.30
CA ASN A 602 -13.58 7.01 -22.21
C ASN A 602 -12.84 7.19 -23.55
N ILE A 603 -11.64 6.63 -23.68
CA ILE A 603 -10.87 6.55 -24.93
C ILE A 603 -10.95 5.11 -25.47
N ARG A 604 -11.39 4.93 -26.73
CA ARG A 604 -11.69 3.65 -27.37
C ARG A 604 -10.63 2.56 -27.18
N LYS A 605 -9.36 2.91 -27.37
CA LYS A 605 -8.25 1.94 -27.23
C LYS A 605 -8.14 1.36 -25.81
N TYR A 606 -8.34 2.19 -24.78
CA TYR A 606 -8.29 1.76 -23.37
C TYR A 606 -9.52 0.97 -23.00
N TYR A 607 -10.72 1.40 -23.43
CA TYR A 607 -11.95 0.63 -23.26
C TYR A 607 -11.78 -0.80 -23.79
N ASN A 608 -11.36 -0.93 -25.07
CA ASN A 608 -11.20 -2.22 -25.73
C ASN A 608 -10.14 -3.10 -25.06
N TYR A 609 -9.18 -2.51 -24.37
CA TYR A 609 -8.16 -3.24 -23.64
C TYR A 609 -8.61 -3.64 -22.23
N MET A 610 -9.14 -2.69 -21.47
CA MET A 610 -9.58 -2.89 -20.10
C MET A 610 -10.78 -3.85 -20.00
N SER A 611 -11.67 -3.85 -21.00
CA SER A 611 -12.79 -4.79 -21.09
C SER A 611 -12.35 -6.26 -21.14
N LYS A 612 -11.10 -6.55 -21.52
CA LYS A 612 -10.59 -7.93 -21.57
C LYS A 612 -10.27 -8.51 -20.21
N TYR A 613 -10.09 -7.67 -19.18
CA TYR A 613 -9.68 -8.13 -17.86
C TYR A 613 -10.54 -7.61 -16.70
N SER A 614 -11.43 -6.65 -16.91
CA SER A 614 -12.34 -6.18 -15.86
C SER A 614 -13.17 -7.36 -15.33
N PRO A 615 -13.01 -7.77 -14.06
CA PRO A 615 -13.59 -9.01 -13.56
C PRO A 615 -15.10 -9.09 -13.74
N ILE A 616 -15.85 -8.07 -13.33
CA ILE A 616 -17.31 -8.05 -13.43
C ILE A 616 -17.80 -8.19 -14.87
N ASP A 617 -17.03 -7.70 -15.84
CA ASP A 617 -17.40 -7.67 -17.26
C ASP A 617 -17.06 -8.98 -17.98
N ASN A 618 -16.32 -9.88 -17.34
CA ASN A 618 -15.85 -11.14 -17.92
C ASN A 618 -16.46 -12.37 -17.25
N VAL A 619 -17.39 -12.20 -16.31
CA VAL A 619 -18.16 -13.31 -15.73
C VAL A 619 -19.05 -13.91 -16.81
N LYS A 620 -18.90 -15.20 -17.07
CA LYS A 620 -19.66 -15.95 -18.05
C LYS A 620 -20.75 -16.78 -17.40
N SER A 621 -21.91 -16.86 -18.03
CA SER A 621 -23.00 -17.70 -17.55
C SER A 621 -22.70 -19.18 -17.70
N GLY A 622 -23.14 -19.99 -16.74
CA GLY A 622 -23.02 -21.43 -16.75
C GLY A 622 -21.64 -21.97 -16.30
N ILE A 623 -20.76 -21.13 -15.82
CA ILE A 623 -19.43 -21.54 -15.30
C ILE A 623 -19.49 -21.70 -13.78
N CYS A 624 -18.91 -22.79 -13.27
CA CYS A 624 -18.63 -22.94 -11.83
C CYS A 624 -17.29 -22.27 -11.51
N TYR A 625 -17.36 -21.13 -10.85
CA TYR A 625 -16.19 -20.40 -10.38
C TYR A 625 -15.63 -21.00 -9.07
N PRO A 626 -14.39 -20.66 -8.64
CA PRO A 626 -13.88 -21.08 -7.34
C PRO A 626 -14.76 -20.62 -6.17
N ASN A 627 -14.48 -21.11 -4.96
CA ASN A 627 -15.03 -20.48 -3.77
C ASN A 627 -14.47 -19.07 -3.61
N TYR A 628 -15.31 -18.10 -3.25
CA TYR A 628 -14.89 -16.74 -2.99
C TYR A 628 -15.21 -16.33 -1.55
N PHE A 629 -14.23 -15.75 -0.88
CA PHE A 629 -14.43 -14.92 0.30
C PHE A 629 -13.98 -13.50 -0.02
N ILE A 630 -14.94 -12.60 -0.09
CA ILE A 630 -14.76 -11.20 -0.48
C ILE A 630 -14.99 -10.32 0.73
N GLN A 631 -14.06 -9.45 1.04
CA GLN A 631 -14.16 -8.47 2.13
C GLN A 631 -14.28 -7.06 1.56
N ALA A 632 -15.10 -6.22 2.18
CA ALA A 632 -15.28 -4.82 1.82
C ALA A 632 -15.35 -3.94 3.07
N GLY A 633 -15.03 -2.66 2.95
CA GLY A 633 -15.30 -1.62 3.95
C GLY A 633 -16.37 -0.66 3.42
N LEU A 634 -17.41 -0.36 4.22
CA LEU A 634 -18.45 0.56 3.79
C LEU A 634 -17.89 1.96 3.53
N ASN A 635 -16.96 2.41 4.36
CA ASN A 635 -16.39 3.75 4.32
C ASN A 635 -15.08 3.84 3.51
N ASP A 636 -14.74 2.79 2.78
CA ASP A 636 -13.53 2.75 1.95
C ASP A 636 -13.49 3.92 0.94
N PRO A 637 -12.48 4.84 1.05
CA PRO A 637 -12.36 5.98 0.15
C PRO A 637 -11.56 5.66 -1.12
N ARG A 638 -10.96 4.47 -1.22
CA ARG A 638 -10.05 4.05 -2.31
C ARG A 638 -10.72 3.11 -3.28
N VAL A 639 -11.38 2.06 -2.77
CA VAL A 639 -12.15 1.09 -3.55
C VAL A 639 -13.54 0.97 -2.96
N ALA A 640 -14.51 1.52 -3.64
CA ALA A 640 -15.86 1.62 -3.13
C ALA A 640 -16.53 0.26 -2.92
N TYR A 641 -17.26 0.10 -1.82
CA TYR A 641 -17.94 -1.13 -1.40
C TYR A 641 -18.88 -1.71 -2.49
N TRP A 642 -19.40 -0.88 -3.38
CA TRP A 642 -20.29 -1.35 -4.44
C TRP A 642 -19.60 -2.18 -5.53
N GLU A 643 -18.28 -2.05 -5.70
CA GLU A 643 -17.55 -2.89 -6.66
C GLU A 643 -17.59 -4.36 -6.25
N PRO A 644 -17.15 -4.76 -5.05
CA PRO A 644 -17.30 -6.14 -4.59
C PRO A 644 -18.77 -6.60 -4.51
N ALA A 645 -19.70 -5.74 -4.09
CA ALA A 645 -21.12 -6.08 -4.01
C ALA A 645 -21.73 -6.41 -5.39
N LYS A 646 -21.44 -5.60 -6.40
CA LYS A 646 -21.83 -5.85 -7.79
C LYS A 646 -21.18 -7.11 -8.35
N PHE A 647 -19.93 -7.36 -8.00
CA PHE A 647 -19.21 -8.55 -8.47
C PHE A 647 -19.81 -9.83 -7.90
N VAL A 648 -20.12 -9.88 -6.59
CA VAL A 648 -20.78 -11.02 -5.94
C VAL A 648 -22.17 -11.26 -6.59
N ALA A 649 -22.97 -10.22 -6.76
CA ALA A 649 -24.28 -10.32 -7.42
C ALA A 649 -24.15 -10.88 -8.85
N THR A 650 -23.13 -10.44 -9.59
CA THR A 650 -22.86 -10.90 -10.96
C THR A 650 -22.39 -12.35 -11.00
N LEU A 651 -21.51 -12.77 -10.09
CA LEU A 651 -21.06 -14.15 -9.99
C LEU A 651 -22.22 -15.09 -9.73
N ARG A 652 -23.06 -14.84 -8.71
CA ARG A 652 -24.19 -15.69 -8.33
C ARG A 652 -25.26 -15.76 -9.41
N TYR A 653 -25.56 -14.64 -10.07
CA TYR A 653 -26.54 -14.63 -11.17
C TYR A 653 -26.11 -15.50 -12.36
N ASN A 654 -24.80 -15.54 -12.65
CA ASN A 654 -24.25 -16.26 -13.81
C ASN A 654 -23.76 -17.67 -13.46
N GLU A 655 -23.86 -18.09 -12.20
CA GLU A 655 -23.41 -19.39 -11.76
C GLU A 655 -24.04 -20.54 -12.53
N GLY A 656 -23.27 -21.57 -12.82
CA GLY A 656 -23.74 -22.77 -13.47
C GLY A 656 -24.70 -23.59 -12.59
N LYS A 657 -25.59 -24.31 -13.19
CA LYS A 657 -26.45 -25.26 -12.47
C LYS A 657 -25.58 -26.34 -11.83
N ASN A 658 -25.89 -26.73 -10.60
CA ASN A 658 -25.16 -27.77 -9.82
C ASN A 658 -23.73 -27.39 -9.40
N CYS A 659 -23.38 -26.11 -9.36
CA CYS A 659 -22.14 -25.65 -8.74
C CYS A 659 -22.21 -25.83 -7.22
N ASN A 660 -21.12 -26.31 -6.62
CA ASN A 660 -21.00 -26.55 -5.18
C ASN A 660 -19.98 -25.58 -4.54
N ASN A 661 -19.77 -24.43 -5.16
CA ASN A 661 -18.90 -23.39 -4.65
C ASN A 661 -19.65 -22.47 -3.68
N ILE A 662 -18.88 -21.80 -2.86
CA ILE A 662 -19.37 -20.86 -1.85
C ILE A 662 -18.89 -19.47 -2.24
N ILE A 663 -19.80 -18.55 -2.47
CA ILE A 663 -19.50 -17.14 -2.75
C ILE A 663 -20.03 -16.33 -1.57
N VAL A 664 -19.12 -15.81 -0.75
CA VAL A 664 -19.42 -15.06 0.47
C VAL A 664 -18.82 -13.67 0.40
N MET A 665 -19.61 -12.69 0.75
CA MET A 665 -19.16 -11.32 0.94
C MET A 665 -19.38 -10.90 2.40
N LYS A 666 -18.39 -10.19 2.97
CA LYS A 666 -18.51 -9.54 4.29
C LYS A 666 -18.13 -8.09 4.16
N THR A 667 -19.05 -7.19 4.53
CA THR A 667 -18.82 -5.75 4.56
C THR A 667 -18.68 -5.30 6.00
N GLU A 668 -17.51 -4.73 6.34
CA GLU A 668 -17.32 -4.04 7.62
C GLU A 668 -18.01 -2.67 7.55
N MET A 669 -19.13 -2.54 8.28
CA MET A 669 -20.05 -1.40 8.15
C MET A 669 -19.51 -0.08 8.73
N ASP A 670 -18.49 -0.17 9.55
CA ASP A 670 -17.87 0.96 10.27
C ASP A 670 -16.37 1.15 9.92
N LYS A 671 -15.86 0.44 8.90
CA LYS A 671 -14.43 0.47 8.52
C LYS A 671 -14.22 0.89 7.07
N GLY A 672 -12.97 1.22 6.75
CA GLY A 672 -12.50 1.60 5.43
C GLY A 672 -11.59 0.57 4.77
N HIS A 673 -10.63 1.07 3.97
CA HIS A 673 -9.77 0.25 3.10
C HIS A 673 -8.88 -0.75 3.84
N PHE A 674 -8.38 -0.38 5.02
CA PHE A 674 -7.39 -1.18 5.74
C PHE A 674 -8.00 -2.19 6.74
N GLY A 675 -9.32 -2.21 6.91
CA GLY A 675 -10.00 -3.11 7.86
C GLY A 675 -9.76 -2.71 9.31
N SER A 676 -9.50 -3.68 10.19
CA SER A 676 -9.32 -3.43 11.61
C SER A 676 -7.94 -2.91 11.95
N TRP A 677 -7.85 -1.72 12.53
CA TRP A 677 -6.64 -1.20 13.16
C TRP A 677 -6.41 -1.80 14.57
N ASP A 678 -7.49 -2.23 15.22
CA ASP A 678 -7.45 -3.03 16.45
C ASP A 678 -6.72 -4.36 16.21
N ARG A 679 -5.64 -4.60 16.98
CA ARG A 679 -4.81 -5.80 16.80
C ARG A 679 -5.55 -7.12 17.03
N TYR A 680 -6.57 -7.14 17.89
CA TYR A 680 -7.38 -8.33 18.13
C TYR A 680 -8.40 -8.57 17.01
N GLY A 681 -9.07 -7.51 16.55
CA GLY A 681 -9.95 -7.55 15.39
C GLY A 681 -9.24 -8.01 14.12
N TYR A 682 -8.00 -7.56 13.92
CA TYR A 682 -7.18 -8.03 12.81
C TYR A 682 -6.87 -9.53 12.84
N LEU A 683 -6.66 -10.12 14.05
CA LEU A 683 -6.50 -11.57 14.19
C LEU A 683 -7.79 -12.33 13.85
N GLU A 684 -8.95 -11.78 14.12
CA GLU A 684 -10.23 -12.36 13.76
C GLU A 684 -10.42 -12.40 12.24
N GLU A 685 -10.08 -11.32 11.54
CA GLU A 685 -10.10 -11.27 10.07
C GLU A 685 -9.18 -12.34 9.45
N ILE A 686 -7.99 -12.55 10.02
CA ILE A 686 -7.07 -13.62 9.58
C ILE A 686 -7.67 -14.99 9.84
N ALA A 687 -8.23 -15.22 11.02
CA ALA A 687 -8.82 -16.51 11.38
C ALA A 687 -10.00 -16.87 10.46
N GLU A 688 -10.82 -15.90 10.04
CA GLU A 688 -11.87 -16.07 9.05
C GLU A 688 -11.33 -16.53 7.70
N ARG A 689 -10.33 -15.82 7.16
CA ARG A 689 -9.71 -16.15 5.87
C ARG A 689 -9.10 -17.57 5.89
N TYR A 690 -8.37 -17.90 6.94
CA TYR A 690 -7.73 -19.23 7.05
C TYR A 690 -8.76 -20.34 7.26
N ALA A 691 -9.78 -20.14 8.11
CA ALA A 691 -10.85 -21.11 8.27
C ALA A 691 -11.56 -21.40 6.94
N PHE A 692 -11.80 -20.35 6.14
CA PHE A 692 -12.43 -20.50 4.83
C PHE A 692 -11.62 -21.40 3.89
N ILE A 693 -10.31 -21.17 3.73
CA ILE A 693 -9.48 -21.96 2.80
C ILE A 693 -9.13 -23.34 3.32
N ILE A 694 -9.05 -23.54 4.64
CA ILE A 694 -8.78 -24.84 5.24
C ILE A 694 -9.94 -25.80 5.02
N LYS A 695 -11.16 -25.34 5.21
CA LYS A 695 -12.38 -26.15 5.14
C LYS A 695 -12.88 -26.38 3.72
N ASN A 696 -12.65 -25.44 2.83
CA ASN A 696 -13.10 -25.51 1.45
C ASN A 696 -11.99 -25.90 0.46
N GLY A 697 -10.78 -26.14 0.94
CA GLY A 697 -9.61 -26.51 0.15
C GLY A 697 -9.27 -27.98 0.13
#